data_800bf1d78bc2e41861221be4a5f80972
#
_entry.id   800bf1d78bc2e41861221be4a5f80972
#
_cell.length_a   1.000
_cell.length_b   1.000
_cell.length_c   1.000
_cell.angle_alpha   90.00
_cell.angle_beta   90.00
_cell.angle_gamma   90.00
#
_symmetry.space_group_name_H-M   'P 1'
#
loop_
_entity.id
_entity.type
_entity.pdbx_description
1 polymer ?
#
loop_
_entity_poly.entity_id
_entity_poly.type
_entity_poly.pdbx_seq_one_letter_code
_entity_poly.pdbx_strand_id
1 'polypeptide(L)'
;MKRILYIAILLLASLPIRAIEVGRMTCEMTDRPLAVDTDTPRFGWQLKGDNGTMQSAYQLEIFTLNGKKTAKVWNSGKVKSGQSQLIAYAGPKLEPMTRYYWRVKVWDEKGKASAWSAPAEFRIAPDAKFLDGKWIGAVSYEQANLPEGRNYTYDKWKKPEIKEAWERVDSMASRSIVLRTEFDLPKKIADATVYVCGLGHYELSLNGEKVGDGEFTPLWSDYDKTVYYNTYDVTDMLHSGENAMGVSLGNGFFNVVRGNRYSKLQIGFGPETLWVKMLVRYTDGSSEVIETGDDWKYDLSPITFHSMYGGEDYDARLEQPGWDKAGFDDSKWQPVVMQRAPKGRLTPQLAPPVKIMERFAVKSRHKLTAEEIEKGTKATKRTIDSSAILLDMGQNLAGFPEITLKGKPGQKVTMIVSESITDDNAANQRQTGRQHYYTYILRSDKPETWHPRFSYYGFRYIQVEGAVFAGEPNPEGLPEIEDIKSCFIYNSAAEGGEFECSSEVLTAAHRLIRNAVRSNMQSVFTDCPHREKLGWLEQVHLNGPGLLYNYDLTSYYPKVLRDIADSQRADGMVPTVAPQYVVFEGPGMDDFAESPEWGATLVIAPWMYYEAYGDDSLIRKYYPNMLAYVDYLGTRADGNLIDFGLGDWYDYGDFRAGFSRNTPIGLVASAHYYMDLLHVIKAAELLGKKDDAARYQAVADKVRDAFNKKYFDPATSDYGTGSQTSNALPLFLDMIPEGRKQAVLDNLVGDIREHGVRLTTGDVGNRYLFRALADNGLDSIMYRMHNHYDAPGYGFQLQFGATTLTEQWDPRQGSSWNHFMMGQIDEWLFRSLAGIRIDEARPGMQHLIIEPSVVGDLTSVSGRTATLYGDVEVQWRRTGDDFTLELLLPANVSADVILPGDAQ
;
A
#
# COMPACT_ATOMS: atom_id res chain seq x y z
N MET A 1 -36.57 -23.12 -31.74
CA MET A 1 -37.53 -23.33 -30.63
C MET A 1 -37.52 -22.02 -29.81
N LYS A 2 -38.67 -21.38 -29.63
CA LYS A 2 -38.78 -20.12 -28.90
C LYS A 2 -38.41 -20.38 -27.43
N ARG A 3 -37.27 -19.88 -26.95
CA ARG A 3 -36.92 -19.89 -25.53
C ARG A 3 -37.76 -18.83 -24.82
N ILE A 4 -38.55 -19.24 -23.85
CA ILE A 4 -39.31 -18.33 -22.98
C ILE A 4 -38.36 -17.97 -21.85
N LEU A 5 -37.89 -16.71 -21.85
CA LEU A 5 -37.09 -16.12 -20.77
C LEU A 5 -38.03 -15.80 -19.61
N TYR A 6 -37.91 -16.52 -18.50
CA TYR A 6 -38.60 -16.16 -17.25
C TYR A 6 -37.74 -15.15 -16.52
N ILE A 7 -38.04 -13.87 -16.64
CA ILE A 7 -37.55 -12.84 -15.73
C ILE A 7 -38.42 -12.93 -14.48
N ALA A 8 -37.97 -13.65 -13.46
CA ALA A 8 -38.58 -13.58 -12.15
C ALA A 8 -38.07 -12.31 -11.45
N ILE A 9 -38.77 -11.19 -11.69
CA ILE A 9 -38.65 -10.03 -10.79
C ILE A 9 -39.36 -10.46 -9.51
N LEU A 10 -38.61 -10.91 -8.52
CA LEU A 10 -39.11 -11.07 -7.17
C LEU A 10 -39.43 -9.67 -6.62
N LEU A 11 -40.66 -9.24 -6.83
CA LEU A 11 -41.28 -8.17 -6.06
C LEU A 11 -41.41 -8.70 -4.62
N LEU A 12 -40.40 -8.48 -3.77
CA LEU A 12 -40.50 -8.61 -2.34
C LEU A 12 -41.66 -7.73 -1.86
N ALA A 13 -42.74 -8.39 -1.40
CA ALA A 13 -43.94 -7.78 -0.92
C ALA A 13 -43.62 -6.67 0.10
N SER A 14 -44.11 -5.48 -0.20
CA SER A 14 -44.45 -4.35 0.72
C SER A 14 -43.76 -4.31 2.08
N LEU A 15 -42.44 -4.09 2.10
CA LEU A 15 -41.82 -3.34 3.16
C LEU A 15 -42.20 -1.86 2.99
N PRO A 16 -42.44 -1.09 4.05
CA PRO A 16 -42.76 0.32 3.91
C PRO A 16 -41.64 1.00 3.12
N ILE A 17 -41.98 1.70 2.02
CA ILE A 17 -41.03 2.51 1.23
C ILE A 17 -40.23 3.35 2.20
N ARG A 18 -39.00 2.96 2.49
CA ARG A 18 -38.09 3.74 3.32
C ARG A 18 -37.79 5.04 2.57
N ALA A 19 -37.93 6.17 3.27
CA ALA A 19 -37.44 7.44 2.77
C ALA A 19 -35.94 7.32 2.55
N ILE A 20 -35.42 7.95 1.48
CA ILE A 20 -33.98 8.07 1.26
C ILE A 20 -33.31 8.64 2.51
N GLU A 21 -32.23 8.01 2.96
CA GLU A 21 -31.45 8.41 4.14
C GLU A 21 -29.98 8.60 3.75
N VAL A 22 -29.29 9.51 4.44
CA VAL A 22 -27.85 9.70 4.27
C VAL A 22 -27.12 8.66 5.10
N GLY A 23 -26.17 7.96 4.48
CA GLY A 23 -25.30 6.96 5.09
C GLY A 23 -23.95 7.52 5.52
N ARG A 24 -22.83 6.84 5.11
CA ARG A 24 -21.46 7.28 5.36
C ARG A 24 -21.24 8.68 4.78
N MET A 25 -20.54 9.54 5.50
CA MET A 25 -20.25 10.92 5.11
C MET A 25 -18.74 11.16 5.16
N THR A 26 -18.16 11.70 4.09
CA THR A 26 -16.73 11.91 3.96
C THR A 26 -16.39 13.36 3.60
N CYS A 27 -15.23 13.83 4.06
CA CYS A 27 -14.57 15.05 3.59
C CYS A 27 -13.21 14.65 3.00
N GLU A 28 -12.92 15.05 1.76
CA GLU A 28 -11.78 14.56 0.98
C GLU A 28 -11.72 13.01 0.96
N MET A 29 -12.87 12.38 0.74
CA MET A 29 -13.10 10.93 0.71
C MET A 29 -12.68 10.18 1.99
N THR A 30 -12.38 10.91 3.07
CA THR A 30 -11.94 10.37 4.37
C THR A 30 -13.00 10.63 5.44
N ASP A 31 -13.19 9.66 6.35
CA ASP A 31 -14.08 9.81 7.49
C ASP A 31 -13.43 10.71 8.54
N ARG A 32 -14.07 11.83 8.89
CA ARG A 32 -13.66 12.76 9.96
C ARG A 32 -12.16 13.16 9.89
N PRO A 33 -11.64 13.70 8.77
CA PRO A 33 -10.24 14.07 8.66
C PRO A 33 -9.87 15.19 9.63
N LEU A 34 -8.72 15.04 10.33
CA LEU A 34 -8.25 15.97 11.34
C LEU A 34 -7.28 17.05 10.80
N ALA A 35 -6.88 16.95 9.53
CA ALA A 35 -5.94 17.90 8.92
C ALA A 35 -6.13 17.98 7.39
N VAL A 36 -7.25 18.56 6.95
CA VAL A 36 -7.55 18.78 5.53
C VAL A 36 -6.65 19.90 4.98
N ASP A 37 -5.80 19.58 4.02
CA ASP A 37 -4.79 20.50 3.44
C ASP A 37 -5.30 21.12 2.11
N THR A 38 -6.51 21.69 2.15
CA THR A 38 -7.08 22.45 1.02
C THR A 38 -8.05 23.53 1.51
N ASP A 39 -8.09 24.67 0.80
CA ASP A 39 -9.04 25.75 1.06
C ASP A 39 -10.46 25.44 0.54
N THR A 40 -10.60 24.45 -0.33
CA THR A 40 -11.85 24.04 -0.98
C THR A 40 -12.12 22.55 -0.80
N PRO A 41 -12.35 22.08 0.47
CA PRO A 41 -12.59 20.68 0.72
C PRO A 41 -13.82 20.17 -0.04
N ARG A 42 -13.78 18.89 -0.43
CA ARG A 42 -14.85 18.20 -1.14
C ARG A 42 -15.58 17.25 -0.21
N PHE A 43 -16.89 17.22 -0.31
CA PHE A 43 -17.78 16.41 0.53
C PHE A 43 -18.41 15.29 -0.28
N GLY A 44 -18.58 14.15 0.37
CA GLY A 44 -19.24 12.98 -0.19
C GLY A 44 -20.17 12.33 0.83
N TRP A 45 -21.21 11.65 0.34
CA TRP A 45 -22.12 10.86 1.16
C TRP A 45 -22.68 9.68 0.38
N GLN A 46 -22.86 8.59 1.10
CA GLN A 46 -23.60 7.43 0.63
C GLN A 46 -25.08 7.59 0.94
N LEU A 47 -25.91 6.91 0.17
CA LEU A 47 -27.34 6.91 0.36
C LEU A 47 -27.82 5.52 0.78
N LYS A 48 -28.81 5.49 1.68
CA LYS A 48 -29.55 4.30 2.04
C LYS A 48 -30.98 4.46 1.52
N GLY A 49 -31.44 3.48 0.77
CA GLY A 49 -32.76 3.48 0.18
C GLY A 49 -33.05 2.13 -0.47
N ASP A 50 -34.24 1.99 -1.03
CA ASP A 50 -34.58 0.82 -1.82
C ASP A 50 -33.71 0.77 -3.09
N ASN A 51 -33.52 -0.43 -3.64
CA ASN A 51 -32.79 -0.63 -4.88
C ASN A 51 -33.37 0.24 -6.01
N GLY A 52 -32.52 0.97 -6.71
CA GLY A 52 -32.92 1.91 -7.78
C GLY A 52 -33.32 3.32 -7.30
N THR A 53 -33.22 3.64 -6.00
CA THR A 53 -33.46 4.99 -5.51
C THR A 53 -32.33 5.92 -5.96
N MET A 54 -32.71 7.04 -6.62
CA MET A 54 -31.76 8.03 -7.15
C MET A 54 -31.94 9.38 -6.46
N GLN A 55 -30.81 10.07 -6.22
CA GLN A 55 -30.83 11.46 -5.74
C GLN A 55 -31.20 12.42 -6.87
N SER A 56 -32.06 13.40 -6.58
CA SER A 56 -32.41 14.48 -7.52
C SER A 56 -31.89 15.86 -7.06
N ALA A 57 -31.65 16.03 -5.75
CA ALA A 57 -31.12 17.26 -5.20
C ALA A 57 -30.47 17.02 -3.84
N TYR A 58 -29.62 17.98 -3.42
CA TYR A 58 -29.04 18.02 -2.07
C TYR A 58 -29.06 19.43 -1.52
N GLN A 59 -28.85 19.54 -0.20
CA GLN A 59 -28.52 20.79 0.50
C GLN A 59 -27.47 20.49 1.56
N LEU A 60 -26.34 21.19 1.49
CA LEU A 60 -25.18 21.03 2.40
C LEU A 60 -25.06 22.25 3.30
N GLU A 61 -24.80 22.04 4.58
CA GLU A 61 -24.60 23.10 5.56
C GLU A 61 -23.34 22.86 6.37
N ILE A 62 -22.50 23.90 6.50
CA ILE A 62 -21.27 23.89 7.32
C ILE A 62 -21.41 24.90 8.44
N PHE A 63 -20.98 24.51 9.65
CA PHE A 63 -21.09 25.31 10.85
C PHE A 63 -19.98 24.99 11.86
N THR A 64 -19.80 25.86 12.85
CA THR A 64 -18.97 25.61 14.02
C THR A 64 -19.85 25.49 15.26
N LEU A 65 -19.36 24.83 16.30
CA LEU A 65 -20.01 24.72 17.59
C LEU A 65 -19.23 25.52 18.64
N ASN A 66 -19.93 26.37 19.39
CA ASN A 66 -19.42 27.01 20.61
C ASN A 66 -20.32 26.58 21.76
N GLY A 67 -19.92 25.54 22.50
CA GLY A 67 -20.76 24.83 23.41
C GLY A 67 -22.00 24.25 22.70
N LYS A 68 -23.20 24.65 23.11
CA LYS A 68 -24.45 24.23 22.43
C LYS A 68 -24.90 25.17 21.31
N LYS A 69 -24.19 26.28 21.06
CA LYS A 69 -24.57 27.26 20.04
C LYS A 69 -23.92 26.91 18.71
N THR A 70 -24.74 26.83 17.67
CA THR A 70 -24.30 26.64 16.28
C THR A 70 -24.06 28.01 15.64
N ALA A 71 -22.87 28.22 15.07
CA ALA A 71 -22.57 29.35 14.22
C ALA A 71 -22.44 28.87 12.76
N LYS A 72 -23.37 29.31 11.90
CA LYS A 72 -23.40 28.93 10.49
C LYS A 72 -22.25 29.57 9.74
N VAL A 73 -21.51 28.78 8.98
CA VAL A 73 -20.41 29.20 8.11
C VAL A 73 -20.89 29.29 6.66
N TRP A 74 -21.57 28.24 6.18
CA TRP A 74 -22.02 28.19 4.79
C TRP A 74 -23.25 27.29 4.65
N ASN A 75 -24.03 27.52 3.57
CA ASN A 75 -25.15 26.70 3.18
C ASN A 75 -25.30 26.79 1.66
N SER A 76 -25.26 25.65 0.96
CA SER A 76 -25.37 25.57 -0.49
C SER A 76 -26.76 26.00 -1.02
N GLY A 77 -27.79 26.11 -0.16
CA GLY A 77 -29.16 26.06 -0.60
C GLY A 77 -29.52 24.69 -1.21
N LYS A 78 -30.73 24.57 -1.76
CA LYS A 78 -31.13 23.35 -2.49
C LYS A 78 -30.51 23.36 -3.88
N VAL A 79 -29.60 22.44 -4.15
CA VAL A 79 -28.94 22.23 -5.45
C VAL A 79 -29.58 21.05 -6.16
N LYS A 80 -30.08 21.24 -7.38
CA LYS A 80 -30.59 20.15 -8.22
C LYS A 80 -29.43 19.38 -8.84
N SER A 81 -29.13 18.19 -8.32
CA SER A 81 -28.05 17.33 -8.80
C SER A 81 -28.19 15.92 -8.27
N GLY A 82 -27.87 14.91 -9.07
CA GLY A 82 -27.71 13.51 -8.68
C GLY A 82 -26.31 13.22 -8.10
N GLN A 83 -25.39 14.19 -8.13
CA GLN A 83 -24.05 14.02 -7.59
C GLN A 83 -24.08 13.97 -6.06
N SER A 84 -23.45 12.96 -5.46
CA SER A 84 -23.31 12.79 -4.02
C SER A 84 -21.87 12.58 -3.56
N GLN A 85 -20.92 12.69 -4.50
CA GLN A 85 -19.48 12.57 -4.23
C GLN A 85 -18.75 13.77 -4.80
N LEU A 86 -17.59 14.13 -4.22
CA LEU A 86 -16.71 15.20 -4.68
C LEU A 86 -17.38 16.58 -4.78
N ILE A 87 -18.31 16.90 -3.88
CA ILE A 87 -19.01 18.19 -3.84
C ILE A 87 -18.07 19.25 -3.25
N ALA A 88 -17.58 20.13 -4.12
CA ALA A 88 -16.65 21.17 -3.70
C ALA A 88 -17.29 22.23 -2.78
N TYR A 89 -16.56 22.61 -1.75
CA TYR A 89 -16.91 23.74 -0.90
C TYR A 89 -16.86 25.05 -1.70
N ALA A 90 -17.90 25.85 -1.60
CA ALA A 90 -18.01 27.16 -2.28
C ALA A 90 -18.35 28.31 -1.31
N GLY A 91 -17.99 28.17 -0.05
CA GLY A 91 -18.23 29.16 1.00
C GLY A 91 -17.03 30.09 1.24
N PRO A 92 -17.09 30.90 2.32
CA PRO A 92 -15.96 31.74 2.76
C PRO A 92 -14.74 30.87 3.13
N LYS A 93 -13.53 31.45 3.05
CA LYS A 93 -12.29 30.81 3.47
C LYS A 93 -12.42 30.18 4.86
N LEU A 94 -12.00 28.92 4.98
CA LEU A 94 -11.98 28.20 6.24
C LEU A 94 -10.70 28.50 7.01
N GLU A 95 -10.82 28.67 8.34
CA GLU A 95 -9.68 29.02 9.19
C GLU A 95 -8.87 27.78 9.57
N PRO A 96 -7.52 27.85 9.54
CA PRO A 96 -6.65 26.75 9.95
C PRO A 96 -6.95 26.24 11.37
N MET A 97 -6.70 24.95 11.60
CA MET A 97 -6.84 24.26 12.89
C MET A 97 -8.24 24.38 13.53
N THR A 98 -9.23 24.80 12.74
CA THR A 98 -10.61 24.96 13.20
C THR A 98 -11.39 23.70 12.98
N ARG A 99 -12.16 23.30 14.02
CA ARG A 99 -13.10 22.17 13.95
C ARG A 99 -14.39 22.66 13.32
N TYR A 100 -14.74 22.12 12.18
CA TYR A 100 -16.00 22.35 11.47
C TYR A 100 -16.88 21.12 11.54
N TYR A 101 -18.18 21.37 11.48
CA TYR A 101 -19.21 20.36 11.36
C TYR A 101 -20.01 20.61 10.09
N TRP A 102 -20.45 19.54 9.46
CA TRP A 102 -21.30 19.65 8.30
C TRP A 102 -22.40 18.59 8.32
N ARG A 103 -23.49 18.88 7.62
CA ARG A 103 -24.61 17.97 7.45
C ARG A 103 -25.22 18.15 6.09
N VAL A 104 -25.92 17.11 5.59
CA VAL A 104 -26.56 17.12 4.29
C VAL A 104 -28.00 16.66 4.41
N LYS A 105 -28.85 17.20 3.54
CA LYS A 105 -30.21 16.79 3.29
C LYS A 105 -30.36 16.52 1.82
N VAL A 106 -31.00 15.42 1.45
CA VAL A 106 -31.15 14.97 0.08
C VAL A 106 -32.63 14.83 -0.32
N TRP A 107 -32.89 14.83 -1.61
CA TRP A 107 -34.21 14.59 -2.20
C TRP A 107 -34.09 13.43 -3.19
N ASP A 108 -35.06 12.50 -3.15
CA ASP A 108 -35.16 11.42 -4.12
C ASP A 108 -35.68 11.91 -5.50
N GLU A 109 -35.75 10.99 -6.48
CA GLU A 109 -36.25 11.28 -7.84
C GLU A 109 -37.73 11.70 -7.86
N LYS A 110 -38.49 11.41 -6.78
CA LYS A 110 -39.91 11.82 -6.60
C LYS A 110 -40.03 13.18 -5.90
N GLY A 111 -38.89 13.79 -5.54
CA GLY A 111 -38.82 15.07 -4.84
C GLY A 111 -39.12 15.01 -3.34
N LYS A 112 -39.16 13.81 -2.73
CA LYS A 112 -39.34 13.62 -1.30
C LYS A 112 -37.98 13.86 -0.60
N ALA A 113 -37.99 14.67 0.45
CA ALA A 113 -36.80 15.03 1.20
C ALA A 113 -36.51 14.02 2.31
N SER A 114 -35.20 13.75 2.53
CA SER A 114 -34.73 13.11 3.76
C SER A 114 -34.85 14.03 4.97
N ALA A 115 -34.63 13.51 6.17
CA ALA A 115 -34.20 14.33 7.30
C ALA A 115 -32.79 14.89 7.01
N TRP A 116 -32.33 15.88 7.80
CA TRP A 116 -30.91 16.22 7.86
C TRP A 116 -30.12 15.04 8.40
N SER A 117 -28.93 14.78 7.86
CA SER A 117 -27.98 13.82 8.45
C SER A 117 -27.59 14.23 9.86
N ALA A 118 -27.06 13.30 10.64
CA ALA A 118 -26.25 13.63 11.79
C ALA A 118 -25.03 14.48 11.33
N PRO A 119 -24.53 15.40 12.16
CA PRO A 119 -23.33 16.17 11.85
C PRO A 119 -22.10 15.26 11.74
N ALA A 120 -21.31 15.43 10.69
CA ALA A 120 -19.94 14.91 10.60
C ALA A 120 -18.95 16.07 10.82
N GLU A 121 -17.75 15.77 11.30
CA GLU A 121 -16.73 16.77 11.55
C GLU A 121 -15.56 16.66 10.57
N PHE A 122 -14.86 17.78 10.40
CA PHE A 122 -13.56 17.86 9.79
C PHE A 122 -12.77 19.02 10.38
N ARG A 123 -11.42 18.97 10.23
CA ARG A 123 -10.55 20.07 10.66
C ARG A 123 -9.64 20.47 9.52
N ILE A 124 -9.38 21.79 9.39
CA ILE A 124 -8.40 22.31 8.44
C ILE A 124 -6.99 22.12 9.02
N ALA A 125 -6.04 21.76 8.16
CA ALA A 125 -4.63 21.61 8.52
C ALA A 125 -4.06 22.94 9.08
N PRO A 126 -2.99 22.88 9.90
CA PRO A 126 -2.25 24.06 10.32
C PRO A 126 -1.66 24.83 9.14
N ASP A 127 -1.55 26.13 9.29
CA ASP A 127 -0.82 26.98 8.36
C ASP A 127 0.71 26.86 8.53
N ALA A 128 1.47 27.39 7.57
CA ALA A 128 2.93 27.34 7.58
C ALA A 128 3.54 28.02 8.82
N LYS A 129 2.88 29.05 9.37
CA LYS A 129 3.34 29.75 10.56
C LYS A 129 3.24 28.87 11.81
N PHE A 130 2.17 28.10 11.94
CA PHE A 130 2.03 27.13 13.04
C PHE A 130 3.00 25.95 12.92
N LEU A 131 3.24 25.50 11.68
CA LEU A 131 4.16 24.38 11.41
C LEU A 131 5.64 24.76 11.60
N ASP A 132 5.98 26.04 11.58
CA ASP A 132 7.33 26.51 11.93
C ASP A 132 7.58 26.25 13.42
N GLY A 133 8.65 25.52 13.77
CA GLY A 133 8.92 25.14 15.14
C GLY A 133 10.30 24.49 15.35
N LYS A 134 10.58 24.21 16.62
CA LYS A 134 11.84 23.64 17.03
C LYS A 134 11.84 22.12 16.82
N TRP A 135 12.95 21.60 16.30
CA TRP A 135 13.25 20.17 16.19
C TRP A 135 14.25 19.79 17.27
N ILE A 136 14.07 18.64 17.88
CA ILE A 136 14.91 18.16 18.98
C ILE A 136 15.37 16.72 18.75
N GLY A 137 16.48 16.33 19.38
CA GLY A 137 17.01 14.98 19.35
C GLY A 137 18.09 14.79 20.43
N ALA A 138 18.84 13.68 20.36
CA ALA A 138 19.91 13.38 21.31
C ALA A 138 21.30 13.83 20.83
N VAL A 139 21.51 13.95 19.53
CA VAL A 139 22.79 14.30 18.90
C VAL A 139 22.54 15.18 17.69
N SER A 140 23.34 16.25 17.51
CA SER A 140 23.20 17.13 16.35
C SER A 140 23.63 16.43 15.04
N TYR A 141 23.20 16.96 13.90
CA TYR A 141 23.64 16.45 12.60
C TYR A 141 25.16 16.47 12.42
N GLU A 142 25.81 17.51 12.96
CA GLU A 142 27.26 17.69 12.90
C GLU A 142 27.99 16.67 13.80
N GLN A 143 27.48 16.40 15.00
CA GLN A 143 28.02 15.39 15.91
C GLN A 143 27.75 13.98 15.42
N ALA A 144 26.55 13.71 14.88
CA ALA A 144 26.17 12.42 14.32
C ALA A 144 27.12 11.98 13.19
N ASN A 145 27.66 12.95 12.43
CA ASN A 145 28.60 12.72 11.33
C ASN A 145 28.11 11.65 10.35
N LEU A 146 26.77 11.60 10.14
CA LEU A 146 26.15 10.68 9.20
C LEU A 146 26.49 11.12 7.77
N PRO A 147 27.02 10.23 6.92
CA PRO A 147 27.11 10.52 5.50
C PRO A 147 25.72 10.75 4.96
N GLU A 148 25.46 11.97 4.48
CA GLU A 148 24.21 12.27 3.79
C GLU A 148 24.17 11.47 2.48
N GLY A 149 23.03 10.83 2.22
CA GLY A 149 22.83 10.18 0.93
C GLY A 149 21.91 8.98 0.99
N ARG A 150 21.45 8.67 -0.19
CA ARG A 150 20.64 7.52 -0.51
C ARG A 150 21.54 6.36 -0.84
N ASN A 151 20.98 5.19 -0.77
CA ASN A 151 21.76 3.99 -0.94
C ASN A 151 22.47 3.94 -2.30
N TYR A 152 23.57 3.26 -2.24
CA TYR A 152 24.46 3.03 -3.36
C TYR A 152 24.40 1.57 -3.75
N THR A 153 24.45 1.31 -5.03
CA THR A 153 24.63 -0.04 -5.54
C THR A 153 25.90 -0.67 -4.95
N TYR A 154 25.89 -1.99 -4.91
CA TYR A 154 26.81 -2.89 -4.24
C TYR A 154 28.31 -2.53 -4.37
N ASP A 155 28.73 -1.89 -5.47
CA ASP A 155 30.14 -1.57 -5.71
C ASP A 155 30.64 -0.28 -5.05
N LYS A 156 29.75 0.69 -4.77
CA LYS A 156 30.14 1.92 -4.04
C LYS A 156 30.56 1.64 -2.59
N TRP A 157 30.00 0.59 -1.98
CA TRP A 157 30.37 0.16 -0.60
C TRP A 157 31.82 -0.29 -0.45
N LYS A 158 32.41 -0.78 -1.53
CA LYS A 158 33.80 -1.26 -1.54
C LYS A 158 34.80 -0.10 -1.61
N LYS A 159 34.33 1.12 -1.85
CA LYS A 159 35.18 2.31 -1.88
C LYS A 159 35.66 2.63 -0.46
N PRO A 160 36.99 2.68 -0.21
CA PRO A 160 37.55 2.91 1.12
C PRO A 160 36.99 4.16 1.79
N GLU A 161 36.84 5.25 1.04
CA GLU A 161 36.37 6.54 1.54
C GLU A 161 34.93 6.47 2.10
N ILE A 162 34.05 5.69 1.47
CA ILE A 162 32.67 5.51 1.96
C ILE A 162 32.65 4.65 3.22
N LYS A 163 33.43 3.56 3.23
CA LYS A 163 33.56 2.71 4.40
C LYS A 163 34.09 3.50 5.60
N GLU A 164 35.16 4.27 5.42
CA GLU A 164 35.75 5.12 6.46
C GLU A 164 34.76 6.20 6.96
N ALA A 165 33.94 6.80 6.07
CA ALA A 165 32.95 7.76 6.47
C ALA A 165 31.89 7.14 7.42
N TRP A 166 31.43 5.93 7.15
CA TRP A 166 30.47 5.23 8.01
C TRP A 166 31.10 4.70 9.33
N GLU A 167 32.39 4.41 9.34
CA GLU A 167 33.12 4.03 10.58
C GLU A 167 33.28 5.21 11.55
N ARG A 168 33.09 6.45 11.07
CA ARG A 168 33.18 7.68 11.90
C ARG A 168 31.82 8.16 12.41
N VAL A 169 30.73 7.46 12.08
CA VAL A 169 29.39 7.82 12.55
C VAL A 169 29.34 7.67 14.08
N ASP A 170 28.80 8.68 14.76
CA ASP A 170 28.52 8.59 16.18
C ASP A 170 27.49 7.50 16.47
N SER A 171 27.78 6.61 17.41
CA SER A 171 26.88 5.52 17.78
C SER A 171 25.50 5.99 18.26
N MET A 172 25.42 7.20 18.83
CA MET A 172 24.16 7.82 19.24
C MET A 172 23.24 8.14 18.06
N ALA A 173 23.77 8.30 16.85
CA ALA A 173 22.97 8.60 15.65
C ALA A 173 22.03 7.46 15.22
N SER A 174 22.17 6.28 15.80
CA SER A 174 21.36 5.10 15.50
C SER A 174 20.78 4.41 16.75
N ARG A 175 20.88 5.06 17.91
CA ARG A 175 20.31 4.54 19.16
C ARG A 175 18.90 5.02 19.35
N SER A 176 17.97 4.09 19.59
CA SER A 176 16.61 4.44 20.00
C SER A 176 16.65 5.20 21.32
N ILE A 177 15.93 6.30 21.37
CA ILE A 177 15.84 7.21 22.51
C ILE A 177 14.40 7.40 22.96
N VAL A 178 14.23 7.78 24.21
CA VAL A 178 12.96 8.27 24.76
C VAL A 178 13.13 9.73 25.14
N LEU A 179 12.12 10.54 24.81
CA LEU A 179 12.09 11.97 25.12
C LEU A 179 10.85 12.28 25.95
N ARG A 180 10.94 13.23 26.87
CA ARG A 180 9.78 13.63 27.69
C ARG A 180 9.79 15.11 28.04
N THR A 181 8.59 15.63 28.33
CA THR A 181 8.38 16.91 29.00
C THR A 181 7.15 16.81 29.91
N GLU A 182 7.13 17.66 30.95
CA GLU A 182 5.97 17.88 31.80
C GLU A 182 5.44 19.30 31.57
N PHE A 183 4.12 19.45 31.67
CA PHE A 183 3.45 20.74 31.48
C PHE A 183 2.18 20.83 32.33
N ASP A 184 1.81 22.06 32.72
CA ASP A 184 0.60 22.33 33.50
C ASP A 184 -0.49 22.96 32.62
N LEU A 185 -1.70 22.44 32.70
CA LEU A 185 -2.87 22.97 32.03
C LEU A 185 -3.83 23.58 33.05
N PRO A 186 -3.79 24.91 33.30
CA PRO A 186 -4.41 25.51 34.48
C PRO A 186 -5.93 25.63 34.39
N LYS A 187 -6.55 25.32 33.25
CA LYS A 187 -7.97 25.56 32.99
C LYS A 187 -8.68 24.31 32.48
N LYS A 188 -10.02 24.33 32.47
CA LYS A 188 -10.83 23.28 31.90
C LYS A 188 -10.66 23.21 30.38
N ILE A 189 -10.23 22.06 29.89
CA ILE A 189 -9.99 21.79 28.48
C ILE A 189 -11.32 21.64 27.73
N ALA A 190 -11.43 22.30 26.59
CA ALA A 190 -12.55 22.17 25.67
C ALA A 190 -12.20 21.27 24.46
N ASP A 191 -10.96 21.36 23.97
CA ASP A 191 -10.45 20.67 22.79
C ASP A 191 -8.93 20.67 22.80
N ALA A 192 -8.31 19.54 22.43
CA ALA A 192 -6.86 19.45 22.29
C ALA A 192 -6.49 18.61 21.06
N THR A 193 -5.58 19.12 20.27
CA THR A 193 -5.08 18.45 19.06
C THR A 193 -3.56 18.45 19.06
N VAL A 194 -2.94 17.27 18.92
CA VAL A 194 -1.49 17.14 18.77
C VAL A 194 -1.12 16.86 17.32
N TYR A 195 -0.07 17.52 16.87
CA TYR A 195 0.59 17.35 15.58
C TYR A 195 2.01 16.85 15.87
N VAL A 196 2.39 15.71 15.31
CA VAL A 196 3.67 15.06 15.66
C VAL A 196 4.35 14.47 14.44
N CYS A 197 5.66 14.67 14.38
CA CYS A 197 6.55 14.05 13.40
C CYS A 197 7.81 13.56 14.10
N GLY A 198 8.02 12.24 14.12
CA GLY A 198 9.26 11.61 14.54
C GLY A 198 9.99 11.02 13.33
N LEU A 199 11.23 11.42 13.14
CA LEU A 199 12.07 10.94 12.06
C LEU A 199 13.10 9.92 12.61
N GLY A 200 13.08 8.59 12.22
CA GLY A 200 12.23 7.92 11.24
C GLY A 200 10.85 7.45 11.71
N HIS A 201 10.71 6.85 12.91
CA HIS A 201 9.41 6.42 13.46
C HIS A 201 9.31 6.83 14.92
N TYR A 202 8.08 6.94 15.42
CA TYR A 202 7.83 7.31 16.82
C TYR A 202 6.67 6.51 17.42
N GLU A 203 6.68 6.42 18.75
CA GLU A 203 5.49 6.15 19.56
C GLU A 203 5.30 7.33 20.52
N LEU A 204 4.12 7.94 20.50
CA LEU A 204 3.73 9.04 21.38
C LEU A 204 2.88 8.53 22.53
N SER A 205 3.15 8.97 23.76
CA SER A 205 2.29 8.74 24.90
C SER A 205 1.93 10.07 25.60
N LEU A 206 0.74 10.10 26.18
CA LEU A 206 0.27 11.16 27.07
C LEU A 206 -0.19 10.53 28.39
N ASN A 207 0.36 11.01 29.50
CA ASN A 207 0.02 10.53 30.84
C ASN A 207 0.15 9.00 31.01
N GLY A 208 1.04 8.37 30.25
CA GLY A 208 1.30 6.92 30.27
C GLY A 208 0.40 6.09 29.37
N GLU A 209 -0.37 6.74 28.49
CA GLU A 209 -1.22 6.05 27.49
C GLU A 209 -0.74 6.33 26.06
N LYS A 210 -0.60 5.30 25.22
CA LYS A 210 -0.19 5.44 23.81
C LYS A 210 -1.24 6.23 23.04
N VAL A 211 -0.80 7.21 22.24
CA VAL A 211 -1.63 8.01 21.34
C VAL A 211 -1.74 7.35 19.98
N GLY A 212 -2.95 6.98 19.60
CA GLY A 212 -3.23 6.30 18.34
C GLY A 212 -2.86 4.80 18.38
N ASP A 213 -3.15 4.12 17.29
CA ASP A 213 -2.97 2.67 17.09
C ASP A 213 -2.11 2.34 15.86
N GLY A 214 -1.45 3.34 15.30
CA GLY A 214 -0.54 3.18 14.17
C GLY A 214 0.80 2.56 14.60
N GLU A 215 1.33 1.72 13.71
CA GLU A 215 2.69 1.18 13.76
C GLU A 215 3.54 1.90 12.71
N PHE A 216 4.84 2.04 12.98
CA PHE A 216 5.79 2.69 12.04
C PHE A 216 5.34 4.09 11.58
N THR A 217 4.78 4.88 12.48
CA THR A 217 4.36 6.25 12.23
C THR A 217 5.53 7.24 12.30
N PRO A 218 5.52 8.30 11.46
CA PRO A 218 4.66 8.53 10.32
C PRO A 218 5.01 7.60 9.15
N LEU A 219 4.15 7.54 8.12
CA LEU A 219 4.48 6.84 6.89
C LEU A 219 5.76 7.43 6.27
N TRP A 220 6.64 6.57 5.74
CA TRP A 220 7.89 7.02 5.13
C TRP A 220 7.69 7.61 3.74
N SER A 221 8.59 8.50 3.33
CA SER A 221 8.52 9.33 2.12
C SER A 221 9.91 9.65 1.59
N ASP A 222 10.02 10.43 0.52
CA ASP A 222 11.26 11.14 0.19
C ASP A 222 11.46 12.30 1.17
N TYR A 223 12.25 12.07 2.22
CA TYR A 223 12.45 13.03 3.30
C TYR A 223 13.17 14.34 2.87
N ASP A 224 13.76 14.38 1.67
CA ASP A 224 14.29 15.63 1.10
C ASP A 224 13.20 16.51 0.47
N LYS A 225 11.99 15.97 0.24
CA LYS A 225 10.86 16.63 -0.42
C LYS A 225 9.65 16.75 0.48
N THR A 226 9.20 15.64 1.05
CA THR A 226 8.00 15.53 1.87
C THR A 226 8.32 14.86 3.20
N VAL A 227 7.83 15.43 4.29
CA VAL A 227 7.92 14.88 5.64
C VAL A 227 6.51 14.85 6.23
N TYR A 228 6.01 13.66 6.58
CA TYR A 228 4.66 13.54 7.11
C TYR A 228 4.60 13.81 8.61
N TYR A 229 3.54 14.51 9.05
CA TYR A 229 3.13 14.56 10.44
C TYR A 229 1.76 13.91 10.64
N ASN A 230 1.57 13.30 11.80
CA ASN A 230 0.28 12.75 12.22
C ASN A 230 -0.48 13.77 13.07
N THR A 231 -1.80 13.68 13.03
CA THR A 231 -2.71 14.57 13.80
C THR A 231 -3.65 13.70 14.62
N TYR A 232 -3.73 13.96 15.93
CA TYR A 232 -4.61 13.24 16.85
C TYR A 232 -5.44 14.21 17.68
N ASP A 233 -6.71 13.86 17.91
CA ASP A 233 -7.53 14.46 18.94
C ASP A 233 -7.18 13.80 20.28
N VAL A 234 -6.62 14.55 21.22
CA VAL A 234 -6.14 14.08 22.52
C VAL A 234 -6.91 14.71 23.68
N THR A 235 -8.10 15.24 23.39
CA THR A 235 -8.91 15.98 24.36
C THR A 235 -9.17 15.16 25.63
N ASP A 236 -9.52 13.89 25.47
CA ASP A 236 -9.89 12.99 26.57
C ASP A 236 -8.68 12.37 27.30
N MET A 237 -7.46 12.55 26.76
CA MET A 237 -6.20 12.05 27.36
C MET A 237 -5.53 13.05 28.30
N LEU A 238 -6.04 14.29 28.34
CA LEU A 238 -5.50 15.40 29.11
C LEU A 238 -6.44 15.79 30.25
N HIS A 239 -5.87 16.31 31.34
CA HIS A 239 -6.63 16.84 32.46
C HIS A 239 -6.08 18.19 32.91
N SER A 240 -6.90 18.96 33.64
CA SER A 240 -6.40 20.19 34.27
C SER A 240 -5.37 19.86 35.35
N GLY A 241 -4.29 20.64 35.43
CA GLY A 241 -3.12 20.40 36.28
C GLY A 241 -1.97 19.76 35.49
N GLU A 242 -1.12 19.05 36.20
CA GLU A 242 0.12 18.47 35.69
C GLU A 242 -0.14 17.32 34.70
N ASN A 243 0.47 17.38 33.53
CA ASN A 243 0.43 16.36 32.48
C ASN A 243 1.86 16.06 32.04
N ALA A 244 2.06 14.90 31.41
CA ALA A 244 3.33 14.52 30.79
C ALA A 244 3.12 14.00 29.36
N MET A 245 4.10 14.31 28.51
CA MET A 245 4.21 13.80 27.16
C MET A 245 5.52 13.03 27.03
N GLY A 246 5.43 11.81 26.51
CA GLY A 246 6.57 10.95 26.22
C GLY A 246 6.61 10.52 24.77
N VAL A 247 7.80 10.44 24.19
CA VAL A 247 8.00 9.96 22.81
C VAL A 247 9.17 9.01 22.75
N SER A 248 8.96 7.82 22.20
CA SER A 248 10.02 6.89 21.81
C SER A 248 10.33 7.03 20.32
N LEU A 249 11.60 7.11 19.93
CA LEU A 249 12.04 7.23 18.54
C LEU A 249 12.80 6.00 18.06
N GLY A 250 12.62 5.69 16.77
CA GLY A 250 13.36 4.67 16.05
C GLY A 250 13.77 5.13 14.65
N ASN A 251 14.83 4.53 14.12
CA ASN A 251 15.50 4.95 12.88
C ASN A 251 14.61 4.93 11.63
N GLY A 252 13.74 3.92 11.50
CA GLY A 252 12.93 3.72 10.30
C GLY A 252 13.73 3.65 9.00
N PHE A 253 13.20 4.29 7.95
CA PHE A 253 13.93 4.52 6.70
C PHE A 253 14.67 5.86 6.66
N PHE A 254 14.52 6.69 7.69
CA PHE A 254 15.24 7.96 7.79
C PHE A 254 16.73 7.75 8.02
N ASN A 255 17.09 6.70 8.75
CA ASN A 255 18.47 6.34 9.07
C ASN A 255 18.64 4.81 9.09
N VAL A 256 19.05 4.23 7.97
CA VAL A 256 19.36 2.79 7.88
C VAL A 256 20.85 2.61 7.88
N VAL A 257 21.40 2.25 9.04
CA VAL A 257 22.83 2.03 9.22
C VAL A 257 23.21 0.60 8.86
N ARG A 258 24.25 0.46 8.04
CA ARG A 258 24.85 -0.83 7.73
C ARG A 258 25.48 -1.46 8.97
N GLY A 259 25.16 -2.74 9.21
CA GLY A 259 25.70 -3.45 10.37
C GLY A 259 25.87 -4.94 10.11
N ASN A 260 26.27 -5.67 11.17
CA ASN A 260 26.55 -7.10 11.07
C ASN A 260 25.32 -7.96 10.68
N ARG A 261 24.11 -7.49 10.97
CA ARG A 261 22.87 -8.21 10.64
C ARG A 261 22.40 -7.96 9.22
N TYR A 262 22.63 -6.73 8.70
CA TYR A 262 22.18 -6.35 7.37
C TYR A 262 23.19 -5.40 6.72
N SER A 263 23.50 -5.64 5.44
CA SER A 263 24.55 -4.90 4.74
C SER A 263 24.20 -4.50 3.30
N LYS A 264 22.95 -4.70 2.84
CA LYS A 264 22.55 -4.43 1.46
C LYS A 264 22.26 -2.95 1.24
N LEU A 265 21.51 -2.31 2.15
CA LEU A 265 21.09 -0.92 2.04
C LEU A 265 21.67 -0.07 3.16
N GLN A 266 21.90 1.19 2.84
CA GLN A 266 22.28 2.25 3.78
C GLN A 266 21.60 3.53 3.34
N ILE A 267 20.96 4.23 4.28
CA ILE A 267 20.21 5.45 4.02
C ILE A 267 20.52 6.41 5.15
N GLY A 268 20.93 7.63 4.84
CA GLY A 268 21.23 8.65 5.84
C GLY A 268 20.62 9.99 5.46
N PHE A 269 19.50 10.34 6.09
CA PHE A 269 18.90 11.67 6.04
C PHE A 269 19.23 12.49 7.27
N GLY A 270 19.55 11.85 8.38
CA GLY A 270 19.91 12.50 9.64
C GLY A 270 19.77 11.57 10.86
N PRO A 271 20.17 12.03 12.05
CA PRO A 271 19.91 11.34 13.33
C PRO A 271 18.41 11.42 13.67
N GLU A 272 17.97 10.56 14.59
CA GLU A 272 16.59 10.59 15.09
C GLU A 272 16.19 11.97 15.59
N THR A 273 15.06 12.48 15.15
CA THR A 273 14.65 13.87 15.34
C THR A 273 13.14 13.96 15.55
N LEU A 274 12.71 14.77 16.52
CA LEU A 274 11.31 14.95 16.90
C LEU A 274 10.84 16.40 16.71
N TRP A 275 9.65 16.54 16.19
CA TRP A 275 8.85 17.77 16.19
C TRP A 275 7.44 17.48 16.70
N VAL A 276 6.99 18.24 17.68
CA VAL A 276 5.62 18.16 18.23
C VAL A 276 5.09 19.55 18.46
N LYS A 277 3.81 19.75 18.12
CA LYS A 277 2.99 20.87 18.61
C LYS A 277 1.62 20.37 19.01
N MET A 278 1.19 20.71 20.21
CA MET A 278 -0.15 20.43 20.70
C MET A 278 -0.88 21.73 20.98
N LEU A 279 -2.02 21.92 20.33
CA LEU A 279 -2.90 23.08 20.54
C LEU A 279 -3.99 22.70 21.52
N VAL A 280 -4.00 23.31 22.68
CA VAL A 280 -5.04 23.14 23.72
C VAL A 280 -5.95 24.36 23.73
N ARG A 281 -7.25 24.17 23.63
CA ARG A 281 -8.28 25.22 23.76
C ARG A 281 -9.05 25.00 25.05
N TYR A 282 -9.29 26.08 25.77
CA TYR A 282 -10.00 26.07 27.03
C TYR A 282 -11.47 26.48 26.88
N THR A 283 -12.30 26.11 27.84
CA THR A 283 -13.74 26.42 27.84
C THR A 283 -14.03 27.92 27.95
N ASP A 284 -13.06 28.75 28.39
CA ASP A 284 -13.16 30.22 28.42
C ASP A 284 -12.80 30.89 27.08
N GLY A 285 -12.43 30.11 26.05
CA GLY A 285 -12.06 30.56 24.72
C GLY A 285 -10.58 30.90 24.56
N SER A 286 -9.77 30.85 25.61
CA SER A 286 -8.31 30.98 25.50
C SER A 286 -7.66 29.70 24.97
N SER A 287 -6.42 29.78 24.51
CA SER A 287 -5.66 28.63 24.00
C SER A 287 -4.20 28.72 24.39
N GLU A 288 -3.56 27.57 24.38
CA GLU A 288 -2.15 27.38 24.70
C GLU A 288 -1.53 26.38 23.71
N VAL A 289 -0.22 26.52 23.43
CA VAL A 289 0.54 25.60 22.58
C VAL A 289 1.66 25.00 23.41
N ILE A 290 1.67 23.67 23.49
CA ILE A 290 2.79 22.89 24.02
C ILE A 290 3.60 22.41 22.83
N GLU A 291 4.92 22.65 22.82
CA GLU A 291 5.75 22.32 21.66
C GLU A 291 7.12 21.75 22.09
N THR A 292 7.83 21.12 21.15
CA THR A 292 9.23 20.71 21.35
C THR A 292 10.12 21.92 21.64
N GLY A 293 10.98 21.83 22.67
CA GLY A 293 11.80 22.92 23.14
C GLY A 293 12.93 22.50 24.08
N ASP A 294 13.61 23.50 24.67
CA ASP A 294 14.75 23.30 25.57
C ASP A 294 14.35 22.69 26.92
N ASP A 295 13.08 22.65 27.23
CA ASP A 295 12.47 22.06 28.44
C ASP A 295 12.34 20.53 28.34
N TRP A 296 12.55 19.97 27.15
CA TRP A 296 12.54 18.52 26.96
C TRP A 296 13.85 17.88 27.40
N LYS A 297 13.75 16.61 27.83
CA LYS A 297 14.88 15.76 28.19
C LYS A 297 14.79 14.44 27.45
N TYR A 298 15.95 13.75 27.30
CA TYR A 298 16.01 12.43 26.71
C TYR A 298 16.84 11.46 27.54
N ASP A 299 16.60 10.17 27.36
CA ASP A 299 17.44 9.06 27.80
C ASP A 299 17.42 7.93 26.75
N LEU A 300 18.28 6.93 26.94
CA LEU A 300 18.32 5.77 26.05
C LEU A 300 17.07 4.89 26.24
N SER A 301 16.50 4.44 25.13
CA SER A 301 15.43 3.46 25.13
C SER A 301 15.93 2.06 25.55
N PRO A 302 15.06 1.20 26.12
CA PRO A 302 15.33 -0.23 26.30
C PRO A 302 15.69 -0.98 25.01
N ILE A 303 15.41 -0.40 23.85
CA ILE A 303 15.79 -0.94 22.54
C ILE A 303 17.29 -0.70 22.35
N THR A 304 18.09 -1.76 22.47
CA THR A 304 19.57 -1.69 22.40
C THR A 304 20.12 -1.81 20.98
N PHE A 305 19.31 -2.37 20.08
CA PHE A 305 19.53 -2.41 18.64
C PHE A 305 18.18 -2.42 17.92
N HIS A 306 18.09 -1.71 16.81
CA HIS A 306 16.95 -1.81 15.89
C HIS A 306 17.36 -1.47 14.46
N SER A 307 16.71 -2.12 13.51
CA SER A 307 16.88 -1.87 12.08
C SER A 307 15.69 -2.44 11.34
N MET A 308 15.14 -1.71 10.36
CA MET A 308 14.10 -2.22 9.48
C MET A 308 14.47 -3.53 8.79
N TYR A 309 15.75 -3.79 8.60
CA TYR A 309 16.26 -4.98 7.92
C TYR A 309 16.95 -5.99 8.83
N GLY A 310 17.28 -5.62 10.07
CA GLY A 310 18.07 -6.44 11.00
C GLY A 310 17.31 -6.98 12.20
N GLY A 311 16.10 -6.48 12.46
CA GLY A 311 15.31 -6.83 13.64
C GLY A 311 15.54 -5.87 14.82
N GLU A 312 15.26 -6.33 16.03
CA GLU A 312 15.30 -5.52 17.25
C GLU A 312 15.80 -6.32 18.44
N ASP A 313 16.65 -5.70 19.26
CA ASP A 313 17.07 -6.21 20.58
C ASP A 313 16.49 -5.33 21.68
N TYR A 314 15.78 -5.96 22.60
CA TYR A 314 15.15 -5.29 23.74
C TYR A 314 15.68 -5.83 25.07
N ASP A 315 16.14 -4.93 25.94
CA ASP A 315 16.54 -5.27 27.31
C ASP A 315 15.55 -4.65 28.31
N ALA A 316 14.57 -5.45 28.76
CA ALA A 316 13.54 -4.97 29.66
C ALA A 316 14.08 -4.50 31.02
N ARG A 317 15.29 -4.86 31.40
CA ARG A 317 15.96 -4.37 32.62
C ARG A 317 16.26 -2.87 32.56
N LEU A 318 16.32 -2.30 31.37
CA LEU A 318 16.54 -0.87 31.12
C LEU A 318 15.26 -0.05 31.13
N GLU A 319 14.10 -0.67 31.26
CA GLU A 319 12.82 0.05 31.37
C GLU A 319 12.81 0.96 32.60
N GLN A 320 12.25 2.15 32.42
CA GLN A 320 12.01 3.15 33.46
C GLN A 320 10.50 3.33 33.65
N PRO A 321 9.81 2.49 34.44
CA PRO A 321 8.35 2.52 34.56
C PRO A 321 7.82 3.89 34.98
N GLY A 322 6.86 4.42 34.24
CA GLY A 322 6.24 5.73 34.47
C GLY A 322 7.02 6.92 33.91
N TRP A 323 8.05 6.68 33.08
CA TRP A 323 8.83 7.75 32.46
C TRP A 323 8.00 8.75 31.64
N ASP A 324 6.82 8.35 31.18
CA ASP A 324 5.88 9.12 30.40
C ASP A 324 4.69 9.66 31.23
N LYS A 325 4.83 9.71 32.57
CA LYS A 325 3.84 10.23 33.50
C LYS A 325 4.38 11.45 34.25
N ALA A 326 3.47 12.30 34.72
CA ALA A 326 3.82 13.44 35.55
C ALA A 326 4.41 13.00 36.91
N GLY A 327 5.40 13.76 37.41
CA GLY A 327 6.09 13.51 38.65
C GLY A 327 7.18 12.42 38.57
N PHE A 328 7.58 11.99 37.39
CA PHE A 328 8.71 11.08 37.20
C PHE A 328 10.05 11.81 37.48
N ASP A 329 10.96 11.16 38.22
CA ASP A 329 12.28 11.72 38.49
C ASP A 329 13.23 11.58 37.29
N ASP A 330 13.25 12.59 36.44
CA ASP A 330 14.13 12.71 35.27
C ASP A 330 15.39 13.53 35.52
N SER A 331 15.80 13.68 36.78
CA SER A 331 16.99 14.46 37.17
C SER A 331 18.32 13.95 36.56
N LYS A 332 18.36 12.67 36.17
CA LYS A 332 19.49 12.02 35.50
C LYS A 332 19.43 12.07 33.97
N TRP A 333 18.31 12.46 33.40
CA TRP A 333 18.15 12.54 31.96
C TRP A 333 18.95 13.71 31.39
N GLN A 334 19.34 13.58 30.14
CA GLN A 334 20.12 14.60 29.44
C GLN A 334 19.20 15.65 28.84
N PRO A 335 19.59 16.92 28.73
CA PRO A 335 18.87 17.93 27.96
C PRO A 335 18.92 17.56 26.49
N VAL A 336 17.83 17.80 25.77
CA VAL A 336 17.77 17.59 24.32
C VAL A 336 18.73 18.52 23.57
N VAL A 337 19.11 18.10 22.36
CA VAL A 337 19.91 18.90 21.42
C VAL A 337 18.97 19.46 20.35
N MET A 338 19.08 20.78 20.10
CA MET A 338 18.36 21.41 19.01
C MET A 338 18.83 20.87 17.67
N GLN A 339 17.88 20.50 16.83
CA GLN A 339 18.12 19.95 15.49
C GLN A 339 17.80 21.00 14.42
N ARG A 340 18.44 20.89 13.27
CA ARG A 340 17.93 21.55 12.06
C ARG A 340 16.66 20.87 11.58
N ALA A 341 15.75 21.66 10.99
CA ALA A 341 14.59 21.10 10.31
C ALA A 341 15.03 20.19 9.14
N PRO A 342 14.29 19.13 8.83
CA PRO A 342 14.52 18.36 7.61
C PRO A 342 14.35 19.22 6.36
N LYS A 343 14.92 18.78 5.22
CA LYS A 343 14.77 19.52 3.95
C LYS A 343 13.35 19.48 3.40
N GLY A 344 12.66 18.35 3.61
CA GLY A 344 11.30 18.16 3.12
C GLY A 344 10.27 18.99 3.85
N ARG A 345 9.19 19.34 3.14
CA ARG A 345 8.07 20.12 3.69
C ARG A 345 7.21 19.25 4.61
N LEU A 346 6.90 19.72 5.81
CA LEU A 346 5.90 19.13 6.70
C LEU A 346 4.53 19.11 6.00
N THR A 347 3.95 17.93 5.90
CA THR A 347 2.72 17.64 5.18
C THR A 347 1.82 16.74 6.03
N PRO A 348 0.50 16.99 6.12
CA PRO A 348 -0.36 16.11 6.89
C PRO A 348 -0.43 14.72 6.24
N GLN A 349 -0.34 13.68 7.06
CA GLN A 349 -0.59 12.32 6.62
C GLN A 349 -2.09 12.08 6.54
N LEU A 350 -2.64 12.02 5.33
CA LEU A 350 -4.05 11.67 5.09
C LEU A 350 -4.22 10.19 4.76
N ALA A 351 -3.18 9.54 4.21
CA ALA A 351 -3.19 8.09 3.98
C ALA A 351 -3.31 7.33 5.31
N PRO A 352 -4.08 6.22 5.35
CA PRO A 352 -4.26 5.45 6.55
C PRO A 352 -2.93 4.93 7.12
N PRO A 353 -2.78 4.80 8.43
CA PRO A 353 -1.58 4.25 9.04
C PRO A 353 -1.48 2.74 8.82
N VAL A 354 -0.27 2.22 8.92
CA VAL A 354 -0.02 0.79 9.13
C VAL A 354 -0.47 0.43 10.54
N LYS A 355 -1.15 -0.71 10.71
CA LYS A 355 -1.63 -1.21 12.00
C LYS A 355 -1.41 -2.70 12.15
N ILE A 356 -1.48 -3.21 13.38
CA ILE A 356 -1.68 -4.63 13.61
C ILE A 356 -3.13 -4.95 13.27
N MET A 357 -3.35 -5.58 12.11
CA MET A 357 -4.69 -5.86 11.60
C MET A 357 -5.22 -7.22 12.07
N GLU A 358 -4.33 -8.21 12.17
CA GLU A 358 -4.69 -9.58 12.55
C GLU A 358 -3.60 -10.19 13.44
N ARG A 359 -3.98 -11.18 14.25
CA ARG A 359 -3.07 -11.98 15.06
C ARG A 359 -3.34 -13.47 14.84
N PHE A 360 -2.28 -14.24 14.54
CA PHE A 360 -2.37 -15.68 14.32
C PHE A 360 -1.71 -16.42 15.47
N ALA A 361 -2.40 -17.42 16.00
CA ALA A 361 -1.86 -18.34 16.98
C ALA A 361 -0.96 -19.40 16.31
N VAL A 362 -0.12 -20.07 17.09
CA VAL A 362 0.70 -21.17 16.64
C VAL A 362 -0.17 -22.31 16.11
N LYS A 363 0.04 -22.72 14.86
CA LYS A 363 -0.64 -23.85 14.22
C LYS A 363 0.00 -25.18 14.60
N SER A 364 1.32 -25.22 14.59
CA SER A 364 2.10 -26.39 15.02
C SER A 364 3.46 -25.99 15.57
N ARG A 365 4.06 -26.87 16.38
CA ARG A 365 5.38 -26.67 16.97
C ARG A 365 6.20 -27.95 16.86
N HIS A 366 7.50 -27.77 16.66
CA HIS A 366 8.46 -28.86 16.56
C HIS A 366 9.77 -28.47 17.31
N LYS A 367 10.14 -29.26 18.32
CA LYS A 367 11.45 -29.08 18.97
C LYS A 367 12.50 -29.77 18.10
N LEU A 368 13.54 -29.03 17.70
CA LEU A 368 14.59 -29.53 16.84
C LEU A 368 15.41 -30.60 17.58
N THR A 369 15.66 -31.68 16.90
CA THR A 369 16.58 -32.75 17.36
C THR A 369 18.04 -32.28 17.19
N ALA A 370 18.99 -32.95 17.88
CA ALA A 370 20.43 -32.67 17.75
C ALA A 370 20.91 -32.81 16.28
N GLU A 371 20.37 -33.75 15.52
CA GLU A 371 20.70 -33.96 14.12
C GLU A 371 20.18 -32.83 13.24
N GLU A 372 18.93 -32.36 13.44
CA GLU A 372 18.35 -31.22 12.73
C GLU A 372 19.12 -29.93 13.04
N ILE A 373 19.55 -29.71 14.28
CA ILE A 373 20.38 -28.58 14.69
C ILE A 373 21.71 -28.58 13.95
N GLU A 374 22.41 -29.73 13.91
CA GLU A 374 23.70 -29.85 13.21
C GLU A 374 23.54 -29.56 11.71
N LYS A 375 22.58 -30.19 11.06
CA LYS A 375 22.31 -30.03 9.63
C LYS A 375 21.80 -28.63 9.32
N GLY A 376 20.85 -28.12 10.11
CA GLY A 376 20.29 -26.78 9.98
C GLY A 376 21.37 -25.71 10.16
N THR A 377 22.31 -25.86 11.11
CA THR A 377 23.46 -24.98 11.28
C THR A 377 24.33 -24.91 10.01
N LYS A 378 24.60 -26.07 9.39
CA LYS A 378 25.33 -26.12 8.11
C LYS A 378 24.57 -25.46 6.96
N ALA A 379 23.26 -25.74 6.86
CA ALA A 379 22.41 -25.24 5.78
C ALA A 379 22.21 -23.71 5.87
N THR A 380 21.95 -23.19 7.08
CA THR A 380 21.67 -21.75 7.30
C THR A 380 22.94 -20.91 7.49
N LYS A 381 24.09 -21.56 7.78
CA LYS A 381 25.34 -20.91 8.19
C LYS A 381 25.19 -20.04 9.44
N ARG A 382 24.32 -20.44 10.35
CA ARG A 382 24.04 -19.82 11.65
C ARG A 382 24.06 -20.91 12.72
N THR A 383 24.75 -20.67 13.82
CA THR A 383 24.69 -21.57 14.99
C THR A 383 23.28 -21.58 15.55
N ILE A 384 22.68 -22.76 15.68
CA ILE A 384 21.35 -22.97 16.24
C ILE A 384 21.52 -23.49 17.66
N ASP A 385 20.78 -22.89 18.60
CA ASP A 385 20.80 -23.26 20.02
C ASP A 385 20.11 -24.63 20.25
N SER A 386 20.60 -25.38 21.28
CA SER A 386 20.05 -26.67 21.63
C SER A 386 18.59 -26.66 22.12
N SER A 387 18.11 -25.50 22.54
CA SER A 387 16.71 -25.30 22.94
C SER A 387 15.76 -25.00 21.78
N ALA A 388 16.26 -24.88 20.54
CA ALA A 388 15.49 -24.40 19.39
C ALA A 388 14.17 -25.13 19.17
N ILE A 389 13.09 -24.36 19.05
CA ILE A 389 11.74 -24.80 18.76
C ILE A 389 11.27 -24.06 17.51
N LEU A 390 10.88 -24.78 16.46
CA LEU A 390 10.24 -24.22 15.26
C LEU A 390 8.73 -24.15 15.46
N LEU A 391 8.15 -23.00 15.16
CA LEU A 391 6.71 -22.73 15.16
C LEU A 391 6.25 -22.45 13.73
N ASP A 392 5.22 -23.16 13.26
CA ASP A 392 4.47 -22.79 12.06
C ASP A 392 3.26 -21.96 12.48
N MET A 393 3.19 -20.73 12.03
CA MET A 393 2.08 -19.81 12.32
C MET A 393 0.90 -20.00 11.33
N GLY A 394 1.06 -20.83 10.31
CA GLY A 394 0.01 -21.19 9.36
C GLY A 394 -0.21 -20.20 8.23
N GLN A 395 0.19 -18.95 8.39
CA GLN A 395 0.05 -17.87 7.41
C GLN A 395 1.39 -17.16 7.20
N ASN A 396 1.83 -17.02 5.95
CA ASN A 396 2.91 -16.10 5.60
C ASN A 396 2.39 -14.66 5.62
N LEU A 397 3.10 -13.74 6.25
CA LEU A 397 2.64 -12.38 6.50
C LEU A 397 3.82 -11.41 6.69
N ALA A 398 3.56 -10.11 6.55
CA ALA A 398 4.45 -9.05 7.02
C ALA A 398 4.12 -8.69 8.47
N GLY A 399 5.12 -8.69 9.34
CA GLY A 399 4.87 -8.35 10.74
C GLY A 399 5.99 -8.75 11.70
N PHE A 400 5.59 -9.10 12.90
CA PHE A 400 6.49 -9.46 13.99
C PHE A 400 5.82 -10.40 14.98
N PRO A 401 6.62 -11.15 15.81
CA PRO A 401 6.08 -11.94 16.90
C PRO A 401 5.67 -11.06 18.09
N GLU A 402 4.57 -11.41 18.74
CA GLU A 402 4.17 -10.97 20.08
C GLU A 402 4.31 -12.17 21.03
N ILE A 403 5.13 -12.04 22.09
CA ILE A 403 5.45 -13.16 22.98
C ILE A 403 5.21 -12.79 24.45
N THR A 404 4.65 -13.72 25.23
CA THR A 404 4.55 -13.64 26.68
C THR A 404 5.50 -14.65 27.31
N LEU A 405 6.44 -14.16 28.09
CA LEU A 405 7.50 -14.94 28.72
C LEU A 405 7.45 -14.82 30.24
N LYS A 406 7.78 -15.91 30.93
CA LYS A 406 8.03 -15.93 32.35
C LYS A 406 9.37 -16.60 32.64
N GLY A 407 10.24 -15.95 33.42
CA GLY A 407 11.56 -16.48 33.70
C GLY A 407 12.27 -15.72 34.84
N LYS A 408 13.58 -15.58 34.74
CA LYS A 408 14.40 -14.84 35.72
C LYS A 408 15.00 -13.59 35.05
N PRO A 409 15.23 -12.52 35.79
CA PRO A 409 15.92 -11.34 35.28
C PRO A 409 17.26 -11.68 34.58
N GLY A 410 17.46 -11.10 33.38
CA GLY A 410 18.67 -11.30 32.60
C GLY A 410 18.67 -12.51 31.67
N GLN A 411 17.66 -13.39 31.75
CA GLN A 411 17.52 -14.46 30.77
C GLN A 411 17.11 -13.88 29.42
N LYS A 412 17.67 -14.45 28.35
CA LYS A 412 17.50 -13.95 26.96
C LYS A 412 16.79 -14.99 26.12
N VAL A 413 15.81 -14.55 25.36
CA VAL A 413 15.11 -15.32 24.35
C VAL A 413 15.36 -14.71 22.98
N THR A 414 15.59 -15.55 21.96
CA THR A 414 15.81 -15.14 20.57
C THR A 414 14.74 -15.73 19.67
N MET A 415 14.17 -14.91 18.79
CA MET A 415 13.14 -15.29 17.80
C MET A 415 13.67 -15.01 16.40
N ILE A 416 13.85 -16.06 15.60
CA ILE A 416 14.28 -15.97 14.21
C ILE A 416 13.05 -16.21 13.34
N VAL A 417 12.73 -15.26 12.49
CA VAL A 417 11.54 -15.30 11.61
C VAL A 417 11.92 -15.64 10.17
N SER A 418 11.13 -16.46 9.48
CA SER A 418 11.41 -16.84 8.09
C SER A 418 10.14 -17.23 7.32
N GLU A 419 10.17 -17.03 6.00
CA GLU A 419 9.09 -17.47 5.10
C GLU A 419 9.12 -18.98 4.83
N SER A 420 10.32 -19.55 4.87
CA SER A 420 10.56 -20.96 4.58
C SER A 420 11.47 -21.61 5.62
N ILE A 421 11.54 -22.90 5.60
CA ILE A 421 12.42 -23.72 6.43
C ILE A 421 13.37 -24.54 5.57
N THR A 422 14.46 -25.04 6.16
CA THR A 422 15.33 -26.04 5.53
C THR A 422 14.68 -27.43 5.59
N ASP A 423 15.20 -28.37 4.82
CA ASP A 423 14.76 -29.78 4.89
C ASP A 423 14.91 -30.37 6.30
N ASP A 424 15.74 -29.77 7.15
CA ASP A 424 15.99 -30.16 8.53
C ASP A 424 15.26 -29.26 9.54
N ASN A 425 14.11 -28.71 9.17
CA ASN A 425 13.23 -27.90 10.02
C ASN A 425 13.86 -26.65 10.67
N ALA A 426 14.92 -26.08 10.11
CA ALA A 426 15.51 -24.84 10.61
C ALA A 426 14.97 -23.61 9.84
N ALA A 427 14.75 -22.49 10.52
CA ALA A 427 14.33 -21.23 9.90
C ALA A 427 15.35 -20.79 8.83
N ASN A 428 14.88 -20.59 7.59
CA ASN A 428 15.72 -20.33 6.43
C ASN A 428 15.57 -18.87 5.92
N GLN A 429 16.59 -18.07 6.12
CA GLN A 429 16.64 -16.66 5.65
C GLN A 429 17.63 -16.47 4.47
N ARG A 430 18.13 -17.53 3.84
CA ARG A 430 19.19 -17.40 2.82
C ARG A 430 18.75 -16.57 1.61
N GLN A 431 17.48 -16.63 1.25
CA GLN A 431 16.91 -15.98 0.06
C GLN A 431 16.26 -14.63 0.38
N THR A 432 15.92 -14.39 1.65
CA THR A 432 15.09 -13.26 2.07
C THR A 432 15.85 -12.19 2.86
N GLY A 433 17.19 -12.11 2.69
CA GLY A 433 18.03 -11.17 3.44
C GLY A 433 18.26 -11.63 4.88
N ARG A 434 19.45 -11.84 5.25
CA ARG A 434 19.92 -12.27 6.56
C ARG A 434 20.73 -11.13 7.20
N GLN A 435 20.87 -11.04 8.49
CA GLN A 435 20.29 -11.85 9.56
C GLN A 435 19.21 -11.00 10.20
N HIS A 436 17.95 -11.43 10.16
CA HIS A 436 16.86 -10.72 10.82
C HIS A 436 16.35 -11.56 12.00
N TYR A 437 16.41 -11.04 13.21
CA TYR A 437 15.91 -11.69 14.40
C TYR A 437 15.60 -10.69 15.50
N TYR A 438 14.86 -11.12 16.50
CA TYR A 438 14.47 -10.35 17.67
C TYR A 438 15.02 -10.99 18.92
N THR A 439 15.46 -10.17 19.89
CA THR A 439 15.86 -10.67 21.20
C THR A 439 15.15 -9.90 22.30
N TYR A 440 14.75 -10.64 23.33
CA TYR A 440 14.17 -10.09 24.54
C TYR A 440 14.93 -10.56 25.77
N ILE A 441 15.33 -9.63 26.65
CA ILE A 441 15.96 -9.94 27.93
C ILE A 441 14.98 -9.58 29.05
N LEU A 442 14.60 -10.58 29.87
CA LEU A 442 13.62 -10.44 30.93
C LEU A 442 14.13 -9.55 32.07
N ARG A 443 13.23 -8.75 32.66
CA ARG A 443 13.54 -7.89 33.81
C ARG A 443 13.09 -8.50 35.15
N SER A 444 12.07 -9.37 35.15
CA SER A 444 11.46 -9.89 36.38
C SER A 444 11.11 -11.38 36.27
N ASP A 445 10.59 -11.93 37.38
CA ASP A 445 10.06 -13.30 37.45
C ASP A 445 8.54 -13.36 37.19
N LYS A 446 7.93 -12.25 36.82
CA LYS A 446 6.52 -12.16 36.43
C LYS A 446 6.37 -12.36 34.91
N PRO A 447 5.18 -12.74 34.43
CA PRO A 447 4.90 -12.73 33.00
C PRO A 447 5.13 -11.34 32.36
N GLU A 448 5.84 -11.31 31.25
CA GLU A 448 6.16 -10.12 30.48
C GLU A 448 5.73 -10.34 29.03
N THR A 449 4.89 -9.43 28.49
CA THR A 449 4.45 -9.47 27.10
C THR A 449 5.18 -8.39 26.30
N TRP A 450 5.73 -8.78 25.16
CA TRP A 450 6.52 -7.88 24.31
C TRP A 450 6.35 -8.20 22.82
N HIS A 451 6.47 -7.17 22.00
CA HIS A 451 6.67 -7.24 20.55
C HIS A 451 7.66 -6.15 20.10
N PRO A 452 8.36 -6.33 18.96
CA PRO A 452 9.23 -5.30 18.39
C PRO A 452 8.43 -4.05 18.00
N ARG A 453 9.07 -2.87 18.06
CA ARG A 453 8.40 -1.58 17.80
C ARG A 453 8.79 -0.96 16.47
N PHE A 454 10.07 -1.10 16.07
CA PHE A 454 10.61 -0.37 14.93
C PHE A 454 11.22 -1.28 13.86
N SER A 455 10.73 -2.52 13.76
CA SER A 455 11.16 -3.48 12.76
C SER A 455 10.08 -4.51 12.45
N TYR A 456 9.94 -4.90 11.18
CA TYR A 456 9.07 -5.98 10.75
C TYR A 456 9.76 -6.87 9.71
N TYR A 457 9.19 -8.04 9.43
CA TYR A 457 9.72 -8.98 8.43
C TYR A 457 8.60 -9.80 7.81
N GLY A 458 8.85 -10.36 6.61
CA GLY A 458 7.98 -11.34 5.98
C GLY A 458 8.27 -12.73 6.53
N PHE A 459 7.28 -13.39 7.14
CA PHE A 459 7.49 -14.71 7.73
C PHE A 459 6.20 -15.52 7.90
N ARG A 460 6.37 -16.83 7.92
CA ARG A 460 5.40 -17.82 8.36
C ARG A 460 5.89 -18.60 9.57
N TYR A 461 7.19 -18.77 9.70
CA TYR A 461 7.82 -19.58 10.72
C TYR A 461 8.58 -18.71 11.72
N ILE A 462 8.52 -19.11 13.00
CA ILE A 462 9.30 -18.52 14.09
C ILE A 462 10.13 -19.63 14.73
N GLN A 463 11.45 -19.51 14.70
CA GLN A 463 12.34 -20.37 15.48
C GLN A 463 12.68 -19.65 16.78
N VAL A 464 12.26 -20.19 17.92
CA VAL A 464 12.51 -19.64 19.24
C VAL A 464 13.68 -20.39 19.87
N GLU A 465 14.64 -19.65 20.40
CA GLU A 465 15.83 -20.15 21.08
C GLU A 465 15.94 -19.54 22.48
N GLY A 466 16.38 -20.31 23.47
CA GLY A 466 16.54 -19.88 24.86
C GLY A 466 15.26 -19.92 25.68
N ALA A 467 14.25 -20.69 25.28
CA ALA A 467 12.99 -20.84 26.02
C ALA A 467 12.38 -22.24 25.83
N VAL A 468 11.42 -22.58 26.68
CA VAL A 468 10.55 -23.78 26.56
C VAL A 468 9.08 -23.37 26.70
N PHE A 469 8.15 -24.18 26.24
CA PHE A 469 6.72 -23.88 26.52
C PHE A 469 6.35 -24.19 27.98
N ALA A 470 5.47 -23.39 28.54
CA ALA A 470 4.96 -23.59 29.90
C ALA A 470 4.37 -25.01 30.06
N GLY A 471 4.77 -25.70 31.14
CA GLY A 471 4.37 -27.08 31.43
C GLY A 471 5.21 -28.16 30.73
N GLU A 472 6.20 -27.82 29.92
CA GLU A 472 7.15 -28.77 29.35
C GLU A 472 8.34 -29.02 30.31
N PRO A 473 9.07 -30.17 30.19
CA PRO A 473 10.28 -30.41 30.98
C PRO A 473 11.32 -29.31 30.78
N ASN A 474 11.76 -28.69 31.89
CA ASN A 474 12.68 -27.55 31.89
C ASN A 474 13.86 -27.77 32.85
N PRO A 475 14.75 -28.72 32.58
CA PRO A 475 15.88 -29.05 33.49
C PRO A 475 16.91 -27.93 33.53
N GLU A 476 17.01 -27.09 32.50
CA GLU A 476 17.96 -26.00 32.40
C GLU A 476 17.43 -24.71 33.04
N GLY A 477 16.15 -24.68 33.43
CA GLY A 477 15.50 -23.52 34.04
C GLY A 477 15.42 -22.31 33.08
N LEU A 478 15.18 -22.58 31.79
CA LEU A 478 14.96 -21.57 30.74
C LEU A 478 13.65 -20.79 30.98
N PRO A 479 13.49 -19.61 30.39
CA PRO A 479 12.22 -18.92 30.35
C PRO A 479 11.11 -19.79 29.78
N GLU A 480 9.89 -19.64 30.30
CA GLU A 480 8.71 -20.34 29.84
C GLU A 480 7.91 -19.43 28.89
N ILE A 481 7.54 -19.95 27.73
CA ILE A 481 6.62 -19.29 26.78
C ILE A 481 5.20 -19.56 27.26
N GLU A 482 4.51 -18.55 27.76
CA GLU A 482 3.10 -18.64 28.13
C GLU A 482 2.17 -18.45 26.92
N ASP A 483 2.53 -17.52 26.00
CA ASP A 483 1.81 -17.27 24.74
C ASP A 483 2.78 -16.72 23.68
N ILE A 484 2.49 -17.02 22.41
CA ILE A 484 3.18 -16.42 21.26
C ILE A 484 2.24 -16.37 20.06
N LYS A 485 2.20 -15.25 19.40
CA LYS A 485 1.41 -14.97 18.19
C LYS A 485 2.26 -14.28 17.13
N SER A 486 1.86 -14.41 15.87
CA SER A 486 2.32 -13.50 14.81
C SER A 486 1.33 -12.36 14.65
N CYS A 487 1.82 -11.14 14.67
CA CYS A 487 1.06 -9.92 14.37
C CYS A 487 1.19 -9.59 12.90
N PHE A 488 0.09 -9.61 12.15
CA PHE A 488 0.04 -9.22 10.75
C PHE A 488 -0.20 -7.72 10.65
N ILE A 489 0.74 -7.01 10.06
CA ILE A 489 0.68 -5.56 9.89
C ILE A 489 0.51 -5.20 8.43
N TYR A 490 -0.36 -4.24 8.14
CA TYR A 490 -0.51 -3.61 6.83
C TYR A 490 -1.24 -2.28 6.95
N ASN A 491 -1.24 -1.51 5.85
CA ASN A 491 -1.95 -0.24 5.79
C ASN A 491 -3.45 -0.47 6.02
N SER A 492 -4.04 0.32 6.90
CA SER A 492 -5.44 0.18 7.32
C SER A 492 -6.46 0.78 6.35
N ALA A 493 -6.12 0.92 5.06
CA ALA A 493 -7.10 1.21 4.01
C ALA A 493 -8.21 0.15 4.02
N ALA A 494 -9.45 0.60 3.90
CA ALA A 494 -10.59 -0.30 4.02
C ALA A 494 -10.60 -1.34 2.89
N GLU A 495 -10.91 -2.59 3.25
CA GLU A 495 -11.09 -3.68 2.30
C GLU A 495 -12.54 -3.73 1.83
N GLY A 496 -12.73 -3.80 0.50
CA GLY A 496 -14.06 -3.80 -0.11
C GLY A 496 -14.28 -4.97 -1.06
N GLY A 497 -13.20 -5.59 -1.56
CA GLY A 497 -13.26 -6.66 -2.53
C GLY A 497 -13.43 -8.03 -1.89
N GLU A 498 -14.34 -8.84 -2.45
CA GLU A 498 -14.48 -10.27 -2.16
C GLU A 498 -14.78 -11.01 -3.45
N PHE A 499 -14.13 -12.15 -3.65
CA PHE A 499 -14.37 -13.00 -4.83
C PHE A 499 -14.34 -14.47 -4.44
N GLU A 500 -15.35 -15.19 -4.88
CA GLU A 500 -15.43 -16.66 -4.81
C GLU A 500 -16.07 -17.22 -6.08
N CYS A 501 -15.65 -18.40 -6.48
CA CYS A 501 -16.26 -19.13 -7.58
C CYS A 501 -16.20 -20.65 -7.34
N SER A 502 -16.87 -21.42 -8.20
CA SER A 502 -16.88 -22.87 -8.12
C SER A 502 -15.54 -23.53 -8.48
N SER A 503 -14.53 -22.78 -8.95
CA SER A 503 -13.15 -23.23 -9.10
C SER A 503 -12.37 -22.98 -7.82
N GLU A 504 -11.84 -24.06 -7.23
CA GLU A 504 -10.96 -23.96 -6.06
C GLU A 504 -9.67 -23.19 -6.37
N VAL A 505 -9.08 -23.42 -7.55
CA VAL A 505 -7.81 -22.79 -7.97
C VAL A 505 -7.99 -21.29 -8.12
N LEU A 506 -9.05 -20.80 -8.78
CA LEU A 506 -9.26 -19.37 -9.00
C LEU A 506 -9.63 -18.65 -7.69
N THR A 507 -10.46 -19.27 -6.84
CA THR A 507 -10.74 -18.73 -5.50
C THR A 507 -9.48 -18.69 -4.63
N ALA A 508 -8.63 -19.68 -4.72
CA ALA A 508 -7.36 -19.72 -3.98
C ALA A 508 -6.36 -18.69 -4.56
N ALA A 509 -6.32 -18.48 -5.89
CA ALA A 509 -5.49 -17.45 -6.52
C ALA A 509 -5.82 -16.07 -5.97
N HIS A 510 -7.10 -15.70 -5.90
CA HIS A 510 -7.55 -14.45 -5.28
C HIS A 510 -7.02 -14.33 -3.82
N ARG A 511 -7.14 -15.39 -3.01
CA ARG A 511 -6.64 -15.37 -1.63
C ARG A 511 -5.12 -15.22 -1.54
N LEU A 512 -4.35 -15.90 -2.40
CA LEU A 512 -2.89 -15.76 -2.46
C LEU A 512 -2.48 -14.32 -2.78
N ILE A 513 -3.11 -13.73 -3.80
CA ILE A 513 -2.87 -12.35 -4.23
C ILE A 513 -3.22 -11.38 -3.10
N ARG A 514 -4.42 -11.48 -2.54
CA ARG A 514 -4.89 -10.62 -1.46
C ARG A 514 -3.96 -10.65 -0.24
N ASN A 515 -3.48 -11.82 0.18
CA ASN A 515 -2.56 -11.95 1.30
C ASN A 515 -1.17 -11.37 0.99
N ALA A 516 -0.68 -11.51 -0.26
CA ALA A 516 0.57 -10.90 -0.68
C ALA A 516 0.45 -9.37 -0.79
N VAL A 517 -0.67 -8.84 -1.30
CA VAL A 517 -0.95 -7.40 -1.34
C VAL A 517 -0.99 -6.83 0.09
N ARG A 518 -1.74 -7.44 1.02
CA ARG A 518 -1.77 -7.00 2.43
C ARG A 518 -0.37 -6.95 3.03
N SER A 519 0.44 -7.98 2.82
CA SER A 519 1.81 -8.04 3.33
C SER A 519 2.70 -6.93 2.78
N ASN A 520 2.44 -6.45 1.57
CA ASN A 520 3.25 -5.47 0.86
C ASN A 520 2.61 -4.08 0.80
N MET A 521 1.37 -3.91 1.26
CA MET A 521 0.70 -2.62 1.38
C MET A 521 1.08 -1.95 2.71
N GLN A 522 2.23 -1.30 2.72
CA GLN A 522 2.79 -0.60 3.88
C GLN A 522 2.65 0.93 3.71
N SER A 523 3.71 1.71 3.84
CA SER A 523 3.71 3.13 3.44
C SER A 523 3.61 3.30 1.92
N VAL A 524 4.15 2.36 1.19
CA VAL A 524 4.06 2.17 -0.26
C VAL A 524 3.73 0.72 -0.54
N PHE A 525 3.41 0.37 -1.77
CA PHE A 525 3.40 -1.02 -2.20
C PHE A 525 4.84 -1.51 -2.31
N THR A 526 5.30 -2.31 -1.35
CA THR A 526 6.64 -2.91 -1.40
C THR A 526 6.65 -4.15 -2.28
N ASP A 527 7.81 -4.43 -2.89
CA ASP A 527 8.03 -5.66 -3.65
C ASP A 527 7.91 -6.90 -2.78
N CYS A 528 8.61 -6.87 -1.64
CA CYS A 528 8.64 -7.96 -0.67
C CYS A 528 8.81 -7.42 0.77
N PRO A 529 8.29 -8.13 1.81
CA PRO A 529 8.29 -7.61 3.17
C PRO A 529 9.57 -7.89 3.97
N HIS A 530 10.68 -8.22 3.30
CA HIS A 530 11.91 -8.64 4.00
C HIS A 530 13.20 -7.98 3.47
N ARG A 531 13.81 -8.47 2.35
CA ARG A 531 15.15 -8.09 1.90
C ARG A 531 15.24 -6.72 1.24
N GLU A 532 14.13 -6.22 0.65
CA GLU A 532 14.12 -4.96 -0.11
C GLU A 532 13.21 -3.94 0.54
N LYS A 533 11.92 -4.24 0.71
CA LYS A 533 10.90 -3.30 1.22
C LYS A 533 10.88 -2.00 0.43
N LEU A 534 11.11 -2.10 -0.89
CA LEU A 534 11.16 -0.97 -1.82
C LEU A 534 9.84 -0.82 -2.58
N GLY A 535 9.49 0.40 -2.90
CA GLY A 535 8.32 0.71 -3.72
C GLY A 535 8.65 0.64 -5.21
N TRP A 536 8.83 -0.57 -5.75
CA TRP A 536 8.94 -0.81 -7.18
C TRP A 536 7.66 -0.41 -7.88
N LEU A 537 7.75 0.38 -8.96
CA LEU A 537 6.61 1.13 -9.48
C LEU A 537 5.64 0.32 -10.33
N GLU A 538 6.12 -0.68 -11.06
CA GLU A 538 5.31 -1.48 -11.99
C GLU A 538 4.09 -2.09 -11.32
N GLN A 539 4.24 -2.55 -10.09
CA GLN A 539 3.17 -3.20 -9.34
C GLN A 539 1.95 -2.30 -9.11
N VAL A 540 2.17 -0.96 -9.02
CA VAL A 540 1.11 0.02 -8.76
C VAL A 540 0.12 0.10 -9.93
N HIS A 541 0.61 0.02 -11.17
CA HIS A 541 -0.27 0.13 -12.35
C HIS A 541 -0.60 -1.22 -12.98
N LEU A 542 0.32 -2.20 -12.96
CA LEU A 542 0.04 -3.53 -13.53
C LEU A 542 -1.01 -4.30 -12.72
N ASN A 543 -0.97 -4.21 -11.40
CA ASN A 543 -1.98 -4.78 -10.50
C ASN A 543 -3.09 -3.79 -10.14
N GLY A 544 -2.95 -2.52 -10.52
CA GLY A 544 -3.79 -1.41 -10.08
C GLY A 544 -5.29 -1.66 -10.18
N PRO A 545 -5.86 -2.16 -11.30
CA PRO A 545 -7.28 -2.46 -11.39
C PRO A 545 -7.75 -3.50 -10.36
N GLY A 546 -7.00 -4.57 -10.14
CA GLY A 546 -7.29 -5.55 -9.09
C GLY A 546 -7.24 -4.92 -7.68
N LEU A 547 -6.24 -4.05 -7.43
CA LEU A 547 -6.13 -3.32 -6.17
C LEU A 547 -7.33 -2.41 -5.92
N LEU A 548 -7.82 -1.70 -6.96
CA LEU A 548 -8.98 -0.79 -6.89
C LEU A 548 -10.31 -1.52 -6.69
N TYR A 549 -10.44 -2.78 -7.11
CA TYR A 549 -11.59 -3.61 -6.75
C TYR A 549 -11.55 -4.04 -5.28
N ASN A 550 -10.38 -4.26 -4.73
CA ASN A 550 -10.20 -4.86 -3.41
C ASN A 550 -10.13 -3.86 -2.26
N TYR A 551 -9.60 -2.64 -2.50
CA TYR A 551 -9.26 -1.70 -1.42
C TYR A 551 -9.79 -0.29 -1.71
N ASP A 552 -10.14 0.45 -0.65
CA ASP A 552 -10.37 1.90 -0.70
C ASP A 552 -9.00 2.61 -0.74
N LEU A 553 -8.56 2.99 -1.94
CA LEU A 553 -7.26 3.63 -2.17
C LEU A 553 -7.37 5.14 -2.36
N THR A 554 -8.52 5.73 -2.00
CA THR A 554 -8.82 7.16 -2.18
C THR A 554 -7.79 8.11 -1.57
N SER A 555 -7.20 7.74 -0.44
CA SER A 555 -6.15 8.52 0.23
C SER A 555 -4.74 7.89 0.12
N TYR A 556 -4.65 6.61 -0.21
CA TYR A 556 -3.39 5.89 -0.36
C TYR A 556 -2.71 6.18 -1.71
N TYR A 557 -3.43 6.11 -2.84
CA TYR A 557 -2.87 6.46 -4.16
C TYR A 557 -2.34 7.90 -4.25
N PRO A 558 -3.02 8.92 -3.71
CA PRO A 558 -2.46 10.28 -3.68
C PRO A 558 -1.11 10.38 -2.97
N LYS A 559 -0.88 9.55 -1.92
CA LYS A 559 0.41 9.44 -1.24
C LYS A 559 1.46 8.76 -2.11
N VAL A 560 1.13 7.60 -2.71
CA VAL A 560 2.05 6.85 -3.59
C VAL A 560 2.48 7.72 -4.79
N LEU A 561 1.53 8.40 -5.45
CA LEU A 561 1.83 9.29 -6.57
C LEU A 561 2.67 10.51 -6.16
N ARG A 562 2.51 11.00 -4.92
CA ARG A 562 3.38 12.06 -4.39
C ARG A 562 4.82 11.56 -4.28
N ASP A 563 5.04 10.37 -3.74
CA ASP A 563 6.38 9.78 -3.62
C ASP A 563 7.03 9.59 -5.00
N ILE A 564 6.26 9.18 -6.01
CA ILE A 564 6.76 9.04 -7.39
C ILE A 564 7.14 10.41 -7.96
N ALA A 565 6.27 11.41 -7.83
CA ALA A 565 6.53 12.77 -8.31
C ALA A 565 7.70 13.43 -7.57
N ASP A 566 7.84 13.21 -6.25
CA ASP A 566 8.97 13.68 -5.44
C ASP A 566 10.28 13.03 -5.86
N SER A 567 10.23 11.79 -6.37
CA SER A 567 11.40 11.04 -6.85
C SER A 567 11.76 11.38 -8.31
N GLN A 568 10.88 12.06 -9.06
CA GLN A 568 11.16 12.46 -10.44
C GLN A 568 12.36 13.42 -10.51
N ARG A 569 13.29 13.15 -11.42
CA ARG A 569 14.48 13.98 -11.62
C ARG A 569 14.16 15.27 -12.38
N ALA A 570 15.06 16.24 -12.30
CA ALA A 570 14.91 17.54 -12.98
C ALA A 570 14.88 17.44 -14.52
N ASP A 571 15.47 16.38 -15.09
CA ASP A 571 15.43 16.09 -16.53
C ASP A 571 14.13 15.39 -16.96
N GLY A 572 13.27 15.04 -16.04
CA GLY A 572 12.00 14.37 -16.26
C GLY A 572 12.02 12.85 -16.01
N MET A 573 13.20 12.24 -15.84
CA MET A 573 13.34 10.81 -15.57
C MET A 573 12.59 10.40 -14.31
N VAL A 574 11.85 9.30 -14.36
CA VAL A 574 11.20 8.65 -13.21
C VAL A 574 11.98 7.39 -12.87
N PRO A 575 12.53 7.26 -11.64
CA PRO A 575 13.24 6.07 -11.23
C PRO A 575 12.28 4.88 -11.07
N THR A 576 12.81 3.67 -11.12
CA THR A 576 12.03 2.42 -11.00
C THR A 576 11.44 2.20 -9.60
N VAL A 577 11.97 2.88 -8.57
CA VAL A 577 11.52 2.79 -7.16
C VAL A 577 11.20 4.17 -6.59
N ALA A 578 10.12 4.27 -5.82
CA ALA A 578 9.76 5.47 -5.06
C ALA A 578 9.17 5.11 -3.67
N PRO A 579 9.58 5.83 -2.59
CA PRO A 579 10.66 6.84 -2.55
C PRO A 579 12.00 6.27 -3.01
N GLN A 580 12.82 7.09 -3.68
CA GLN A 580 14.09 6.61 -4.22
C GLN A 580 15.14 6.46 -3.11
N TYR A 581 15.06 5.37 -2.34
CA TYR A 581 16.06 5.01 -1.32
C TYR A 581 17.27 4.26 -1.90
N VAL A 582 17.14 3.75 -3.11
CA VAL A 582 18.19 3.10 -3.87
C VAL A 582 18.47 3.91 -5.12
N VAL A 583 19.73 4.22 -5.35
CA VAL A 583 20.22 4.79 -6.60
C VAL A 583 21.02 3.70 -7.31
N PHE A 584 20.45 3.12 -8.34
CA PHE A 584 21.14 2.12 -9.15
C PHE A 584 22.18 2.79 -10.05
N GLU A 585 23.46 2.45 -9.86
CA GLU A 585 24.57 3.02 -10.62
C GLU A 585 25.66 1.95 -10.85
N GLY A 586 26.30 2.00 -12.01
CA GLY A 586 27.41 1.11 -12.38
C GLY A 586 27.06 0.17 -13.53
N PRO A 587 28.04 -0.58 -14.04
CA PRO A 587 27.84 -1.46 -15.21
C PRO A 587 26.71 -2.46 -15.00
N GLY A 588 25.73 -2.50 -15.90
CA GLY A 588 24.57 -3.38 -15.86
C GLY A 588 23.48 -2.98 -14.85
N MET A 589 23.51 -1.74 -14.33
CA MET A 589 22.49 -1.21 -13.42
C MET A 589 21.60 -0.15 -14.07
N ASP A 590 21.88 0.25 -15.30
CA ASP A 590 21.16 1.34 -15.98
C ASP A 590 19.68 1.00 -16.14
N ASP A 591 19.33 -0.22 -16.57
CA ASP A 591 17.95 -0.67 -16.74
C ASP A 591 17.19 -0.80 -15.41
N PHE A 592 17.90 -1.03 -14.29
CA PHE A 592 17.32 -0.96 -12.95
C PHE A 592 17.15 0.48 -12.46
N ALA A 593 17.91 1.42 -12.98
CA ALA A 593 17.76 2.84 -12.62
C ALA A 593 16.56 3.47 -13.31
N GLU A 594 16.33 3.12 -14.56
CA GLU A 594 15.21 3.58 -15.38
C GLU A 594 14.68 2.46 -16.28
N SER A 595 13.38 2.28 -16.29
CA SER A 595 12.68 1.33 -17.15
C SER A 595 11.33 1.94 -17.52
N PRO A 596 10.99 2.08 -18.81
CA PRO A 596 9.74 2.72 -19.23
C PRO A 596 8.50 2.05 -18.62
N GLU A 597 8.52 0.74 -18.48
CA GLU A 597 7.44 -0.07 -17.92
C GLU A 597 7.15 0.29 -16.44
N TRP A 598 8.19 0.69 -15.69
CA TRP A 598 8.09 1.15 -14.29
C TRP A 598 7.70 2.61 -14.22
N GLY A 599 8.38 3.47 -14.97
CA GLY A 599 8.14 4.91 -14.97
C GLY A 599 6.76 5.31 -15.47
N ALA A 600 6.15 4.52 -16.36
CA ALA A 600 4.79 4.68 -16.85
C ALA A 600 3.74 4.79 -15.72
N THR A 601 4.04 4.31 -14.52
CA THR A 601 3.15 4.44 -13.35
C THR A 601 2.75 5.88 -13.07
N LEU A 602 3.67 6.84 -13.22
CA LEU A 602 3.37 8.27 -13.01
C LEU A 602 2.29 8.79 -13.97
N VAL A 603 2.17 8.18 -15.15
CA VAL A 603 1.23 8.58 -16.20
C VAL A 603 -0.07 7.78 -16.10
N ILE A 604 0.02 6.47 -15.90
CA ILE A 604 -1.13 5.55 -15.94
C ILE A 604 -1.95 5.59 -14.63
N ALA A 605 -1.30 5.60 -13.45
CA ALA A 605 -2.02 5.49 -12.19
C ALA A 605 -2.98 6.65 -11.88
N PRO A 606 -2.73 7.92 -12.27
CA PRO A 606 -3.72 8.99 -12.16
C PRO A 606 -5.00 8.72 -12.95
N TRP A 607 -4.90 8.05 -14.13
CA TRP A 607 -6.06 7.66 -14.93
C TRP A 607 -6.85 6.56 -14.27
N MET A 608 -6.20 5.53 -13.76
CA MET A 608 -6.87 4.43 -13.04
C MET A 608 -7.64 4.97 -11.83
N TYR A 609 -7.05 5.92 -11.11
CA TYR A 609 -7.70 6.62 -10.00
C TYR A 609 -8.94 7.38 -10.46
N TYR A 610 -8.84 8.12 -11.58
CA TYR A 610 -9.97 8.85 -12.17
C TYR A 610 -11.09 7.90 -12.63
N GLU A 611 -10.76 6.80 -13.28
CA GLU A 611 -11.74 5.79 -13.71
C GLU A 611 -12.49 5.20 -12.52
N ALA A 612 -11.79 4.87 -11.43
CA ALA A 612 -12.40 4.27 -10.25
C ALA A 612 -13.24 5.26 -9.41
N TYR A 613 -12.76 6.48 -9.24
CA TYR A 613 -13.34 7.43 -8.28
C TYR A 613 -14.01 8.66 -8.92
N GLY A 614 -13.84 8.89 -10.22
CA GLY A 614 -14.32 10.09 -10.90
C GLY A 614 -13.60 11.38 -10.52
N ASP A 615 -12.45 11.26 -9.83
CA ASP A 615 -11.65 12.38 -9.34
C ASP A 615 -10.44 12.65 -10.25
N ASP A 616 -10.50 13.70 -11.04
CA ASP A 616 -9.43 14.13 -11.95
C ASP A 616 -8.31 14.95 -11.27
N SER A 617 -8.37 15.12 -9.95
CA SER A 617 -7.43 15.99 -9.21
C SER A 617 -5.98 15.54 -9.33
N LEU A 618 -5.72 14.23 -9.40
CA LEU A 618 -4.36 13.68 -9.56
C LEU A 618 -3.84 13.92 -10.98
N ILE A 619 -4.69 13.79 -12.00
CA ILE A 619 -4.34 14.14 -13.39
C ILE A 619 -3.97 15.62 -13.44
N ARG A 620 -4.82 16.51 -12.91
CA ARG A 620 -4.55 17.97 -12.88
C ARG A 620 -3.25 18.31 -12.18
N LYS A 621 -3.03 17.70 -11.01
CA LYS A 621 -1.87 17.97 -10.15
C LYS A 621 -0.57 17.53 -10.80
N TYR A 622 -0.54 16.32 -11.37
CA TYR A 622 0.67 15.70 -11.90
C TYR A 622 0.81 15.83 -13.42
N TYR A 623 -0.07 16.57 -14.09
CA TYR A 623 0.02 16.83 -15.53
C TYR A 623 1.41 17.35 -15.95
N PRO A 624 2.03 18.34 -15.28
CA PRO A 624 3.37 18.79 -15.62
C PRO A 624 4.44 17.68 -15.50
N ASN A 625 4.29 16.80 -14.49
CA ASN A 625 5.19 15.66 -14.28
C ASN A 625 5.03 14.61 -15.40
N MET A 626 3.78 14.34 -15.82
CA MET A 626 3.48 13.44 -16.93
C MET A 626 4.12 13.95 -18.24
N LEU A 627 4.00 15.26 -18.53
CA LEU A 627 4.64 15.89 -19.70
C LEU A 627 6.17 15.76 -19.64
N ALA A 628 6.75 16.07 -18.48
CA ALA A 628 8.20 16.00 -18.28
C ALA A 628 8.72 14.56 -18.53
N TYR A 629 7.96 13.55 -18.12
CA TYR A 629 8.34 12.16 -18.32
C TYR A 629 8.29 11.73 -19.80
N VAL A 630 7.19 12.00 -20.50
CA VAL A 630 7.10 11.64 -21.93
C VAL A 630 8.08 12.45 -22.79
N ASP A 631 8.36 13.70 -22.45
CA ASP A 631 9.39 14.51 -23.12
C ASP A 631 10.79 13.93 -22.85
N TYR A 632 11.07 13.49 -21.61
CA TYR A 632 12.32 12.77 -21.28
C TYR A 632 12.47 11.50 -22.13
N LEU A 633 11.46 10.62 -22.19
CA LEU A 633 11.48 9.42 -23.02
C LEU A 633 11.72 9.77 -24.50
N GLY A 634 11.11 10.86 -24.97
CA GLY A 634 11.37 11.38 -26.33
C GLY A 634 12.84 11.75 -26.58
N THR A 635 13.57 12.23 -25.56
CA THR A 635 15.02 12.50 -25.67
C THR A 635 15.88 11.23 -25.71
N ARG A 636 15.33 10.12 -25.16
CA ARG A 636 16.01 8.82 -25.11
C ARG A 636 15.71 7.95 -26.33
N ALA A 637 14.67 8.31 -27.10
CA ALA A 637 14.23 7.54 -28.25
C ALA A 637 15.22 7.67 -29.45
N ASP A 638 15.57 6.55 -30.05
CA ASP A 638 16.24 6.50 -31.36
C ASP A 638 15.24 6.09 -32.44
N GLY A 639 15.11 6.91 -33.49
CA GLY A 639 14.12 6.67 -34.54
C GLY A 639 12.67 6.60 -34.03
N ASN A 640 12.33 7.32 -32.97
CA ASN A 640 11.06 7.34 -32.21
C ASN A 640 10.81 6.07 -31.39
N LEU A 641 11.76 5.21 -31.15
CA LEU A 641 11.63 3.98 -30.37
C LEU A 641 12.60 3.98 -29.19
N ILE A 642 12.19 3.34 -28.10
CA ILE A 642 13.00 3.09 -26.89
C ILE A 642 13.60 1.69 -26.99
N ASP A 643 14.88 1.52 -26.61
CA ASP A 643 15.57 0.23 -26.70
C ASP A 643 16.36 -0.10 -25.43
N PHE A 644 15.79 0.23 -24.27
CA PHE A 644 16.32 -0.08 -22.93
C PHE A 644 15.19 -0.34 -21.95
N GLY A 645 15.50 -0.95 -20.82
CA GLY A 645 14.58 -1.27 -19.74
C GLY A 645 14.67 -2.73 -19.30
N LEU A 646 13.80 -3.15 -18.43
CA LEU A 646 13.73 -4.53 -17.92
C LEU A 646 12.89 -5.43 -18.84
N GLY A 647 11.99 -4.84 -19.64
CA GLY A 647 11.12 -5.52 -20.56
C GLY A 647 10.00 -6.29 -19.85
N ASP A 648 9.61 -7.42 -20.38
CA ASP A 648 8.63 -8.34 -19.77
C ASP A 648 9.33 -9.13 -18.66
N TRP A 649 9.50 -8.49 -17.49
CA TRP A 649 10.28 -8.98 -16.37
C TRP A 649 9.75 -10.32 -15.85
N TYR A 650 10.65 -11.29 -15.61
CA TYR A 650 10.30 -12.64 -15.15
C TYR A 650 9.44 -13.45 -16.14
N ASP A 651 9.56 -13.21 -17.45
CA ASP A 651 8.94 -14.06 -18.45
C ASP A 651 9.36 -15.55 -18.27
N TYR A 652 8.43 -16.46 -18.61
CA TYR A 652 8.57 -17.86 -18.29
C TYR A 652 9.07 -18.71 -19.46
N GLY A 653 10.05 -19.61 -19.18
CA GLY A 653 10.65 -20.52 -20.15
C GLY A 653 11.77 -21.36 -19.54
N ASP A 654 12.48 -22.12 -20.36
CA ASP A 654 13.61 -22.96 -19.95
C ASP A 654 14.88 -22.13 -19.68
N PHE A 655 14.74 -21.06 -18.92
CA PHE A 655 15.83 -20.15 -18.57
C PHE A 655 15.60 -19.57 -17.16
N ARG A 656 16.65 -18.98 -16.61
CA ARG A 656 16.52 -18.27 -15.32
C ARG A 656 15.71 -17.01 -15.51
N ALA A 657 14.68 -16.82 -14.69
CA ALA A 657 13.88 -15.61 -14.63
C ALA A 657 14.72 -14.33 -14.38
N GLY A 658 14.27 -13.22 -14.90
CA GLY A 658 14.93 -11.91 -14.84
C GLY A 658 14.52 -11.03 -16.02
N PHE A 659 15.49 -10.44 -16.73
CA PHE A 659 15.25 -9.66 -17.94
C PHE A 659 14.47 -10.46 -18.98
N SER A 660 13.58 -9.79 -19.70
CA SER A 660 12.79 -10.35 -20.80
C SER A 660 13.66 -11.15 -21.78
N ARG A 661 13.22 -12.35 -22.12
CA ARG A 661 13.90 -13.24 -23.09
C ARG A 661 13.00 -13.69 -24.23
N ASN A 662 11.70 -13.88 -23.95
CA ASN A 662 10.74 -14.25 -24.98
C ASN A 662 10.42 -13.06 -25.88
N THR A 663 10.39 -11.86 -25.31
CA THR A 663 9.96 -10.63 -25.97
C THR A 663 11.11 -9.63 -26.05
N PRO A 664 11.35 -8.96 -27.20
CA PRO A 664 12.37 -7.91 -27.30
C PRO A 664 12.10 -6.78 -26.30
N ILE A 665 13.09 -6.40 -25.49
CA ILE A 665 12.98 -5.31 -24.49
C ILE A 665 12.50 -4.02 -25.15
N GLY A 666 13.09 -3.64 -26.29
CA GLY A 666 12.69 -2.42 -27.00
C GLY A 666 11.28 -2.42 -27.54
N LEU A 667 10.65 -3.60 -27.77
CA LEU A 667 9.24 -3.69 -28.12
C LEU A 667 8.38 -3.30 -26.91
N VAL A 668 8.68 -3.86 -25.73
CA VAL A 668 7.93 -3.59 -24.49
C VAL A 668 8.08 -2.13 -24.08
N ALA A 669 9.31 -1.61 -24.07
CA ALA A 669 9.60 -0.23 -23.73
C ALA A 669 8.94 0.79 -24.67
N SER A 670 9.02 0.55 -25.99
CA SER A 670 8.38 1.42 -27.01
C SER A 670 6.85 1.39 -26.92
N ALA A 671 6.26 0.24 -26.59
CA ALA A 671 4.83 0.10 -26.38
C ALA A 671 4.37 0.93 -25.16
N HIS A 672 5.16 0.93 -24.06
CA HIS A 672 4.87 1.76 -22.89
C HIS A 672 5.03 3.26 -23.19
N TYR A 673 6.06 3.65 -23.93
CA TYR A 673 6.20 5.05 -24.39
C TYR A 673 4.97 5.50 -25.21
N TYR A 674 4.48 4.65 -26.11
CA TYR A 674 3.25 4.93 -26.86
C TYR A 674 2.04 5.04 -25.96
N MET A 675 1.89 4.13 -25.00
CA MET A 675 0.82 4.12 -24.00
C MET A 675 0.83 5.41 -23.16
N ASP A 676 1.98 5.84 -22.69
CA ASP A 676 2.14 7.08 -21.94
C ASP A 676 1.71 8.31 -22.75
N LEU A 677 2.10 8.35 -24.05
CA LEU A 677 1.65 9.41 -24.96
C LEU A 677 0.13 9.43 -25.10
N LEU A 678 -0.54 8.26 -25.22
CA LEU A 678 -2.00 8.18 -25.27
C LEU A 678 -2.68 8.71 -23.99
N HIS A 679 -2.13 8.38 -22.82
CA HIS A 679 -2.65 8.89 -21.56
C HIS A 679 -2.43 10.40 -21.39
N VAL A 680 -1.29 10.91 -21.83
CA VAL A 680 -1.02 12.36 -21.86
C VAL A 680 -1.98 13.09 -22.81
N ILE A 681 -2.28 12.52 -23.99
CA ILE A 681 -3.26 13.08 -24.93
C ILE A 681 -4.65 13.16 -24.29
N LYS A 682 -5.12 12.04 -23.70
CA LYS A 682 -6.41 12.00 -22.97
C LYS A 682 -6.41 13.04 -21.84
N ALA A 683 -5.30 13.18 -21.08
CA ALA A 683 -5.19 14.18 -20.02
C ALA A 683 -5.26 15.63 -20.56
N ALA A 684 -4.58 15.89 -21.67
CA ALA A 684 -4.62 17.19 -22.34
C ALA A 684 -6.04 17.54 -22.82
N GLU A 685 -6.76 16.57 -23.39
CA GLU A 685 -8.15 16.71 -23.81
C GLU A 685 -9.08 17.01 -22.62
N LEU A 686 -8.97 16.19 -21.54
CA LEU A 686 -9.75 16.38 -20.31
C LEU A 686 -9.54 17.78 -19.71
N LEU A 687 -8.30 18.28 -19.77
CA LEU A 687 -7.91 19.59 -19.24
C LEU A 687 -8.13 20.75 -20.22
N GLY A 688 -8.61 20.47 -21.45
CA GLY A 688 -8.86 21.46 -22.49
C GLY A 688 -7.58 22.05 -23.14
N LYS A 689 -6.46 21.35 -23.04
CA LYS A 689 -5.13 21.76 -23.55
C LYS A 689 -4.92 21.23 -24.97
N LYS A 690 -5.64 21.82 -25.92
CA LYS A 690 -5.70 21.35 -27.32
C LYS A 690 -4.36 21.32 -28.03
N ASP A 691 -3.48 22.28 -27.76
CA ASP A 691 -2.15 22.36 -28.41
C ASP A 691 -1.25 21.21 -27.95
N ASP A 692 -1.29 20.87 -26.66
CA ASP A 692 -0.57 19.73 -26.10
C ASP A 692 -1.12 18.43 -26.70
N ALA A 693 -2.45 18.24 -26.75
CA ALA A 693 -3.07 17.07 -27.34
C ALA A 693 -2.62 16.86 -28.79
N ALA A 694 -2.66 17.92 -29.62
CA ALA A 694 -2.21 17.85 -31.01
C ALA A 694 -0.70 17.56 -31.14
N ARG A 695 0.14 18.16 -30.28
CA ARG A 695 1.58 17.92 -30.23
C ARG A 695 1.89 16.46 -29.96
N TYR A 696 1.33 15.91 -28.90
CA TYR A 696 1.63 14.53 -28.48
C TYR A 696 0.97 13.50 -29.37
N GLN A 697 -0.18 13.81 -30.01
CA GLN A 697 -0.76 12.96 -31.04
C GLN A 697 0.21 12.78 -32.23
N ALA A 698 0.83 13.89 -32.67
CA ALA A 698 1.81 13.82 -33.75
C ALA A 698 3.08 13.01 -33.39
N VAL A 699 3.44 12.96 -32.11
CA VAL A 699 4.53 12.08 -31.62
C VAL A 699 4.06 10.64 -31.58
N ALA A 700 2.89 10.37 -31.02
CA ALA A 700 2.31 9.02 -30.91
C ALA A 700 2.16 8.36 -32.29
N ASP A 701 1.71 9.11 -33.31
CA ASP A 701 1.62 8.58 -34.68
C ASP A 701 2.99 8.14 -35.22
N LYS A 702 4.05 8.92 -34.99
CA LYS A 702 5.42 8.56 -35.38
C LYS A 702 5.94 7.32 -34.64
N VAL A 703 5.65 7.23 -33.35
CA VAL A 703 6.03 6.05 -32.53
C VAL A 703 5.32 4.81 -33.06
N ARG A 704 4.00 4.87 -33.30
CA ARG A 704 3.22 3.76 -33.86
C ARG A 704 3.75 3.32 -35.22
N ASP A 705 4.04 4.27 -36.12
CA ASP A 705 4.53 3.96 -37.45
C ASP A 705 5.95 3.33 -37.39
N ALA A 706 6.81 3.85 -36.53
CA ALA A 706 8.15 3.28 -36.31
C ALA A 706 8.07 1.89 -35.66
N PHE A 707 7.17 1.70 -34.68
CA PHE A 707 6.90 0.43 -34.02
C PHE A 707 6.47 -0.65 -35.01
N ASN A 708 5.46 -0.35 -35.84
CA ASN A 708 4.99 -1.28 -36.85
C ASN A 708 6.06 -1.57 -37.91
N LYS A 709 6.83 -0.56 -38.33
CA LYS A 709 7.95 -0.74 -39.28
C LYS A 709 9.04 -1.67 -38.75
N LYS A 710 9.35 -1.60 -37.44
CA LYS A 710 10.43 -2.38 -36.81
C LYS A 710 9.98 -3.78 -36.42
N TYR A 711 8.77 -3.91 -35.84
CA TYR A 711 8.37 -5.11 -35.12
C TYR A 711 7.27 -5.93 -35.82
N PHE A 712 6.46 -5.35 -36.71
CA PHE A 712 5.41 -6.09 -37.41
C PHE A 712 5.95 -6.81 -38.64
N ASP A 713 5.75 -8.12 -38.72
CA ASP A 713 6.01 -8.91 -39.89
C ASP A 713 4.71 -9.04 -40.75
N PRO A 714 4.66 -8.38 -41.95
CA PRO A 714 3.45 -8.46 -42.78
C PRO A 714 3.23 -9.84 -43.42
N ALA A 715 4.24 -10.74 -43.44
CA ALA A 715 4.13 -12.07 -44.02
C ALA A 715 3.44 -13.06 -43.01
N THR A 716 3.78 -12.98 -41.73
CA THR A 716 3.23 -13.85 -40.69
C THR A 716 2.10 -13.16 -39.90
N SER A 717 2.07 -11.84 -39.87
CA SER A 717 1.27 -10.99 -38.96
C SER A 717 1.67 -11.11 -37.50
N ASP A 718 2.93 -11.48 -37.20
CA ASP A 718 3.48 -11.47 -35.85
C ASP A 718 4.19 -10.15 -35.57
N TYR A 719 4.28 -9.86 -34.27
CA TYR A 719 5.15 -8.83 -33.74
C TYR A 719 6.40 -9.43 -33.09
N GLY A 720 7.55 -8.81 -33.33
CA GLY A 720 8.82 -9.15 -32.69
C GLY A 720 9.19 -10.63 -32.90
N THR A 721 9.14 -11.38 -31.79
CA THR A 721 9.42 -12.84 -31.79
C THR A 721 8.19 -13.71 -31.98
N GLY A 722 6.98 -13.12 -32.08
CA GLY A 722 5.72 -13.86 -32.08
C GLY A 722 5.29 -14.34 -30.68
N SER A 723 6.04 -13.96 -29.61
CA SER A 723 5.71 -14.34 -28.23
C SER A 723 4.36 -13.76 -27.78
N GLN A 724 3.81 -14.30 -26.69
CA GLN A 724 2.52 -13.84 -26.15
C GLN A 724 2.51 -12.34 -25.88
N THR A 725 3.51 -11.80 -25.21
CA THR A 725 3.63 -10.37 -24.92
C THR A 725 3.85 -9.53 -26.18
N SER A 726 4.65 -10.05 -27.14
CA SER A 726 4.90 -9.36 -28.42
C SER A 726 3.61 -9.09 -29.21
N ASN A 727 2.68 -10.04 -29.22
CA ASN A 727 1.39 -9.92 -29.93
C ASN A 727 0.30 -9.27 -29.05
N ALA A 728 0.33 -9.47 -27.71
CA ALA A 728 -0.70 -8.93 -26.79
C ALA A 728 -0.63 -7.40 -26.65
N LEU A 729 0.57 -6.80 -26.56
CA LEU A 729 0.75 -5.36 -26.39
C LEU A 729 0.13 -4.55 -27.55
N PRO A 730 0.45 -4.82 -28.84
CA PRO A 730 -0.17 -4.09 -29.94
C PRO A 730 -1.67 -4.36 -30.09
N LEU A 731 -2.19 -5.54 -29.68
CA LEU A 731 -3.63 -5.82 -29.60
C LEU A 731 -4.32 -4.92 -28.57
N PHE A 732 -3.73 -4.81 -27.37
CA PHE A 732 -4.24 -3.97 -26.29
C PHE A 732 -4.21 -2.47 -26.63
N LEU A 733 -3.17 -2.01 -27.34
CA LEU A 733 -2.97 -0.61 -27.71
C LEU A 733 -3.63 -0.20 -29.03
N ASP A 734 -4.31 -1.12 -29.71
CA ASP A 734 -4.91 -0.91 -31.03
C ASP A 734 -3.91 -0.32 -32.08
N MET A 735 -2.64 -0.80 -32.01
CA MET A 735 -1.54 -0.35 -32.89
C MET A 735 -1.48 -1.09 -34.23
N ILE A 736 -2.31 -2.12 -34.41
CA ILE A 736 -2.20 -3.10 -35.50
C ILE A 736 -2.64 -2.47 -36.83
N PRO A 737 -1.91 -2.71 -37.93
CA PRO A 737 -2.31 -2.27 -39.26
C PRO A 737 -3.71 -2.76 -39.64
N GLU A 738 -4.47 -1.91 -40.34
CA GLU A 738 -5.84 -2.18 -40.77
C GLU A 738 -5.97 -3.57 -41.47
N GLY A 739 -7.00 -4.31 -41.05
CA GLY A 739 -7.31 -5.65 -41.56
C GLY A 739 -6.39 -6.78 -41.05
N ARG A 740 -5.46 -6.51 -40.12
CA ARG A 740 -4.52 -7.52 -39.57
C ARG A 740 -4.85 -8.00 -38.18
N LYS A 741 -5.77 -7.35 -37.48
CA LYS A 741 -6.10 -7.63 -36.08
C LYS A 741 -6.43 -9.11 -35.84
N GLN A 742 -7.28 -9.70 -36.67
CA GLN A 742 -7.68 -11.11 -36.51
C GLN A 742 -6.48 -12.06 -36.67
N ALA A 743 -5.57 -11.80 -37.62
CA ALA A 743 -4.41 -12.65 -37.84
C ALA A 743 -3.43 -12.59 -36.65
N VAL A 744 -3.20 -11.38 -36.09
CA VAL A 744 -2.39 -11.24 -34.86
C VAL A 744 -3.03 -11.96 -33.68
N LEU A 745 -4.37 -11.89 -33.53
CA LEU A 745 -5.09 -12.59 -32.49
C LEU A 745 -5.01 -14.11 -32.66
N ASP A 746 -5.11 -14.60 -33.90
CA ASP A 746 -4.99 -16.02 -34.21
C ASP A 746 -3.57 -16.52 -33.90
N ASN A 747 -2.53 -15.74 -34.19
CA ASN A 747 -1.14 -16.05 -33.84
C ASN A 747 -0.94 -16.09 -32.34
N LEU A 748 -1.46 -15.12 -31.58
CA LEU A 748 -1.41 -15.13 -30.12
C LEU A 748 -2.07 -16.41 -29.55
N VAL A 749 -3.24 -16.76 -30.03
CA VAL A 749 -3.93 -18.00 -29.62
C VAL A 749 -3.18 -19.25 -30.06
N GLY A 750 -2.53 -19.21 -31.23
CA GLY A 750 -1.66 -20.27 -31.73
C GLY A 750 -0.50 -20.54 -30.79
N ASP A 751 0.25 -19.49 -30.41
CA ASP A 751 1.36 -19.59 -29.46
C ASP A 751 0.91 -20.14 -28.09
N ILE A 752 -0.20 -19.63 -27.54
CA ILE A 752 -0.76 -20.15 -26.29
C ILE A 752 -1.06 -21.65 -26.38
N ARG A 753 -1.60 -22.12 -27.50
CA ARG A 753 -1.89 -23.55 -27.70
C ARG A 753 -0.65 -24.39 -27.86
N GLU A 754 0.37 -23.89 -28.57
CA GLU A 754 1.68 -24.57 -28.72
C GLU A 754 2.38 -24.76 -27.37
N HIS A 755 2.19 -23.79 -26.44
CA HIS A 755 2.66 -23.90 -25.05
C HIS A 755 1.67 -24.63 -24.11
N GLY A 756 0.75 -25.44 -24.65
CA GLY A 756 -0.18 -26.28 -23.86
C GLY A 756 -1.25 -25.49 -23.10
N VAL A 757 -1.63 -24.31 -23.61
CA VAL A 757 -2.52 -23.34 -22.96
C VAL A 757 -1.94 -22.89 -21.62
N ARG A 758 -0.68 -22.45 -21.68
CA ARG A 758 0.06 -21.88 -20.54
C ARG A 758 0.60 -20.49 -20.91
N LEU A 759 0.79 -19.63 -19.93
CA LEU A 759 1.44 -18.36 -20.13
C LEU A 759 2.96 -18.53 -20.31
N THR A 760 3.55 -17.63 -21.07
CA THR A 760 5.01 -17.47 -21.19
C THR A 760 5.43 -16.03 -20.87
N THR A 761 4.46 -15.21 -20.49
CA THR A 761 4.63 -13.80 -20.12
C THR A 761 5.29 -13.63 -18.76
N GLY A 762 5.92 -12.49 -18.55
CA GLY A 762 6.33 -11.97 -17.26
C GLY A 762 5.23 -11.12 -16.60
N ASP A 763 5.61 -10.38 -15.56
CA ASP A 763 4.67 -9.52 -14.82
C ASP A 763 4.10 -8.39 -15.68
N VAL A 764 4.92 -7.81 -16.57
CA VAL A 764 4.48 -6.75 -17.48
C VAL A 764 3.50 -7.29 -18.50
N GLY A 765 3.86 -8.37 -19.17
CA GLY A 765 3.06 -8.97 -20.24
C GLY A 765 1.74 -9.56 -19.78
N ASN A 766 1.68 -10.08 -18.54
CA ASN A 766 0.48 -10.71 -17.97
C ASN A 766 -0.78 -9.84 -18.10
N ARG A 767 -0.72 -8.59 -17.65
CA ARG A 767 -1.87 -7.69 -17.70
C ARG A 767 -2.40 -7.49 -19.11
N TYR A 768 -1.49 -7.24 -20.06
CA TYR A 768 -1.87 -6.95 -21.43
C TYR A 768 -2.35 -8.19 -22.18
N LEU A 769 -1.75 -9.35 -21.89
CA LEU A 769 -2.25 -10.65 -22.38
C LEU A 769 -3.67 -10.91 -21.89
N PHE A 770 -3.93 -10.77 -20.59
CA PHE A 770 -5.24 -11.03 -20.00
C PHE A 770 -6.32 -10.09 -20.57
N ARG A 771 -6.00 -8.81 -20.71
CA ARG A 771 -6.88 -7.83 -21.33
C ARG A 771 -7.09 -8.10 -22.83
N ALA A 772 -6.03 -8.40 -23.59
CA ALA A 772 -6.16 -8.72 -25.01
C ALA A 772 -7.05 -9.94 -25.25
N LEU A 773 -6.98 -10.98 -24.43
CA LEU A 773 -7.85 -12.13 -24.50
C LEU A 773 -9.29 -11.79 -24.11
N ALA A 774 -9.51 -11.17 -22.94
CA ALA A 774 -10.82 -10.86 -22.41
C ALA A 774 -11.59 -9.87 -23.32
N ASP A 775 -10.93 -8.80 -23.79
CA ASP A 775 -11.56 -7.77 -24.63
C ASP A 775 -11.89 -8.28 -26.07
N ASN A 776 -11.34 -9.44 -26.44
CA ASN A 776 -11.69 -10.13 -27.69
C ASN A 776 -12.55 -11.40 -27.47
N GLY A 777 -13.20 -11.55 -26.29
CA GLY A 777 -14.14 -12.63 -25.97
C GLY A 777 -13.49 -14.01 -25.78
N LEU A 778 -12.21 -14.06 -25.45
CA LEU A 778 -11.43 -15.29 -25.29
C LEU A 778 -11.29 -15.71 -23.82
N ASP A 779 -12.25 -15.37 -22.95
CA ASP A 779 -12.27 -15.73 -21.53
C ASP A 779 -12.19 -17.26 -21.32
N SER A 780 -12.64 -18.07 -22.26
CA SER A 780 -12.48 -19.54 -22.21
C SER A 780 -11.01 -19.98 -22.26
N ILE A 781 -10.15 -19.23 -22.96
CA ILE A 781 -8.71 -19.48 -22.98
C ILE A 781 -8.11 -19.05 -21.65
N MET A 782 -8.48 -17.87 -21.14
CA MET A 782 -8.08 -17.39 -19.82
C MET A 782 -8.42 -18.40 -18.74
N TYR A 783 -9.64 -18.94 -18.70
CA TYR A 783 -10.05 -19.95 -17.76
C TYR A 783 -9.16 -21.19 -17.82
N ARG A 784 -8.90 -21.74 -19.01
CA ARG A 784 -8.05 -22.92 -19.19
C ARG A 784 -6.59 -22.67 -18.84
N MET A 785 -6.10 -21.44 -19.09
CA MET A 785 -4.72 -21.03 -18.82
C MET A 785 -4.44 -20.97 -17.32
N HIS A 786 -5.45 -20.74 -16.47
CA HIS A 786 -5.24 -20.51 -15.04
C HIS A 786 -5.89 -21.55 -14.10
N ASN A 787 -6.90 -22.30 -14.59
CA ASN A 787 -7.58 -23.33 -13.78
C ASN A 787 -6.87 -24.67 -13.86
N HIS A 788 -5.66 -24.76 -13.33
CA HIS A 788 -4.84 -25.98 -13.31
C HIS A 788 -3.80 -25.93 -12.18
N TYR A 789 -3.13 -27.06 -11.94
CA TYR A 789 -2.09 -27.21 -10.91
C TYR A 789 -0.66 -27.34 -11.45
N ASP A 790 -0.42 -27.09 -12.75
CA ASP A 790 0.90 -27.14 -13.37
C ASP A 790 1.59 -25.78 -13.30
N ALA A 791 2.93 -25.75 -13.45
CA ALA A 791 3.68 -24.52 -13.66
C ALA A 791 3.68 -24.12 -15.17
N PRO A 792 3.63 -22.83 -15.48
CA PRO A 792 3.37 -21.69 -14.60
C PRO A 792 1.88 -21.61 -14.24
N GLY A 793 1.56 -21.33 -12.99
CA GLY A 793 0.15 -21.16 -12.58
C GLY A 793 -0.03 -21.05 -11.07
N TYR A 794 -1.13 -20.45 -10.66
CA TYR A 794 -1.47 -20.19 -9.26
C TYR A 794 -1.69 -21.51 -8.50
N GLY A 795 -2.34 -22.49 -9.10
CA GLY A 795 -2.57 -23.80 -8.52
C GLY A 795 -1.28 -24.57 -8.22
N PHE A 796 -0.20 -24.32 -8.98
CA PHE A 796 1.08 -24.95 -8.72
C PHE A 796 1.67 -24.52 -7.37
N GLN A 797 1.57 -23.26 -7.01
CA GLN A 797 2.07 -22.76 -5.73
C GLN A 797 1.33 -23.37 -4.52
N LEU A 798 0.04 -23.67 -4.67
CA LEU A 798 -0.77 -24.28 -3.62
C LEU A 798 -0.26 -25.68 -3.21
N GLN A 799 0.34 -26.44 -4.14
CA GLN A 799 0.89 -27.77 -3.86
C GLN A 799 2.07 -27.72 -2.88
N PHE A 800 2.73 -26.56 -2.75
CA PHE A 800 3.82 -26.33 -1.81
C PHE A 800 3.37 -25.62 -0.53
N GLY A 801 2.06 -25.49 -0.34
CA GLY A 801 1.47 -24.89 0.86
C GLY A 801 1.65 -23.38 0.92
N ALA A 802 1.79 -22.69 -0.22
CA ALA A 802 1.81 -21.23 -0.29
C ALA A 802 0.51 -20.64 0.29
N THR A 803 0.64 -19.60 1.10
CA THR A 803 -0.47 -18.86 1.70
C THR A 803 -0.50 -17.39 1.24
N THR A 804 0.53 -17.00 0.48
CA THR A 804 0.72 -15.74 -0.22
C THR A 804 1.21 -16.03 -1.63
N LEU A 805 0.95 -15.15 -2.59
CA LEU A 805 1.53 -15.25 -3.93
C LEU A 805 3.06 -15.16 -3.86
N THR A 806 3.74 -16.00 -4.61
CA THR A 806 5.21 -16.08 -4.64
C THR A 806 5.79 -15.34 -5.84
N GLU A 807 7.02 -14.84 -5.68
CA GLU A 807 7.73 -14.09 -6.73
C GLU A 807 7.97 -14.91 -8.00
N GLN A 808 8.20 -16.22 -7.86
CA GLN A 808 8.34 -17.15 -8.98
C GLN A 808 7.23 -18.18 -8.99
N TRP A 809 6.87 -18.66 -10.17
CA TRP A 809 5.86 -19.72 -10.31
C TRP A 809 6.23 -21.01 -9.57
N ASP A 810 7.52 -21.34 -9.50
CA ASP A 810 8.02 -22.44 -8.66
C ASP A 810 8.62 -21.87 -7.36
N PRO A 811 7.92 -21.99 -6.23
CA PRO A 811 8.38 -21.44 -4.94
C PRO A 811 9.73 -21.99 -4.47
N ARG A 812 10.15 -23.14 -4.98
CA ARG A 812 11.42 -23.79 -4.63
C ARG A 812 12.65 -23.13 -5.25
N GLN A 813 12.47 -22.26 -6.22
CA GLN A 813 13.58 -21.57 -6.91
C GLN A 813 14.26 -20.47 -6.08
N GLY A 814 13.86 -20.28 -4.82
CA GLY A 814 14.63 -19.49 -3.86
C GLY A 814 14.42 -18.00 -3.92
N SER A 815 13.25 -17.56 -4.34
CA SER A 815 12.79 -16.17 -4.29
C SER A 815 11.85 -15.91 -3.09
N SER A 816 11.25 -14.74 -3.01
CA SER A 816 10.24 -14.43 -2.00
C SER A 816 9.00 -15.33 -2.13
N TRP A 817 8.48 -15.77 -0.99
CA TRP A 817 7.18 -16.43 -0.92
C TRP A 817 6.04 -15.43 -0.67
N ASN A 818 6.34 -14.12 -0.73
CA ASN A 818 5.40 -13.05 -0.43
C ASN A 818 5.63 -11.85 -1.36
N HIS A 819 5.11 -11.97 -2.58
CA HIS A 819 5.31 -11.01 -3.66
C HIS A 819 4.09 -11.00 -4.59
N PHE A 820 3.52 -9.84 -4.90
CA PHE A 820 2.27 -9.80 -5.67
C PHE A 820 2.43 -9.38 -7.14
N MET A 821 3.65 -9.30 -7.67
CA MET A 821 3.88 -8.86 -9.06
C MET A 821 3.09 -9.66 -10.10
N MET A 822 2.86 -10.96 -9.87
CA MET A 822 2.08 -11.82 -10.78
C MET A 822 0.56 -11.83 -10.47
N GLY A 823 0.03 -10.79 -9.78
CA GLY A 823 -1.35 -10.73 -9.31
C GLY A 823 -2.39 -10.21 -10.30
N GLN A 824 -2.03 -9.92 -11.55
CA GLN A 824 -2.88 -9.23 -12.53
C GLN A 824 -4.18 -9.96 -12.88
N ILE A 825 -4.27 -11.27 -12.64
CA ILE A 825 -5.51 -12.04 -12.86
C ILE A 825 -6.67 -11.52 -12.02
N ASP A 826 -6.40 -10.86 -10.90
CA ASP A 826 -7.43 -10.36 -10.00
C ASP A 826 -8.35 -9.34 -10.71
N GLU A 827 -7.83 -8.51 -11.64
CA GLU A 827 -8.64 -7.69 -12.53
C GLU A 827 -9.65 -8.53 -13.33
N TRP A 828 -9.21 -9.66 -13.92
CA TRP A 828 -10.06 -10.53 -14.71
C TRP A 828 -11.15 -11.23 -13.88
N LEU A 829 -10.83 -11.61 -12.63
CA LEU A 829 -11.79 -12.24 -11.72
C LEU A 829 -13.02 -11.32 -11.47
N PHE A 830 -12.76 -10.05 -11.17
CA PHE A 830 -13.84 -9.07 -10.95
C PHE A 830 -14.46 -8.58 -12.24
N ARG A 831 -13.65 -8.14 -13.20
CA ARG A 831 -14.09 -7.49 -14.43
C ARG A 831 -14.83 -8.45 -15.38
N SER A 832 -14.30 -9.67 -15.53
CA SER A 832 -14.87 -10.65 -16.48
C SER A 832 -15.72 -11.71 -15.79
N LEU A 833 -15.18 -12.46 -14.79
CA LEU A 833 -15.94 -13.55 -14.20
C LEU A 833 -17.13 -13.07 -13.38
N ALA A 834 -16.93 -12.12 -12.47
CA ALA A 834 -18.04 -11.48 -11.77
C ALA A 834 -18.80 -10.52 -12.71
N GLY A 835 -18.13 -9.97 -13.72
CA GLY A 835 -18.68 -9.09 -14.72
C GLY A 835 -18.86 -7.65 -14.24
N ILE A 836 -18.17 -7.19 -13.21
CA ILE A 836 -18.25 -5.82 -12.69
C ILE A 836 -17.28 -4.94 -13.48
N ARG A 837 -17.79 -4.22 -14.49
CA ARG A 837 -16.96 -3.37 -15.35
C ARG A 837 -17.21 -1.89 -15.08
N ILE A 838 -16.12 -1.13 -14.98
CA ILE A 838 -16.18 0.33 -14.96
C ILE A 838 -16.57 0.82 -16.35
N ASP A 839 -17.50 1.75 -16.41
CA ASP A 839 -17.83 2.45 -17.65
C ASP A 839 -16.83 3.59 -17.88
N GLU A 840 -15.85 3.38 -18.75
CA GLU A 840 -14.78 4.35 -19.04
C GLU A 840 -15.33 5.70 -19.58
N ALA A 841 -16.53 5.69 -20.18
CA ALA A 841 -17.20 6.91 -20.65
C ALA A 841 -17.85 7.70 -19.48
N ARG A 842 -18.07 7.04 -18.35
CA ARG A 842 -18.71 7.60 -17.15
C ARG A 842 -17.93 7.18 -15.90
N PRO A 843 -16.70 7.70 -15.69
CA PRO A 843 -15.82 7.29 -14.60
C PRO A 843 -16.43 7.56 -13.22
N GLY A 844 -15.96 6.83 -12.19
CA GLY A 844 -16.36 7.01 -10.79
C GLY A 844 -17.37 5.99 -10.26
N MET A 845 -17.68 4.93 -11.03
CA MET A 845 -18.54 3.80 -10.62
C MET A 845 -19.98 4.20 -10.18
N GLN A 846 -20.47 5.39 -10.59
CA GLN A 846 -21.89 5.74 -10.42
C GLN A 846 -22.74 5.05 -11.49
N HIS A 847 -22.11 4.67 -12.58
CA HIS A 847 -22.71 3.81 -13.59
C HIS A 847 -21.73 2.67 -13.92
N LEU A 848 -22.24 1.47 -14.02
CA LEU A 848 -21.46 0.26 -14.26
C LEU A 848 -22.01 -0.51 -15.46
N ILE A 849 -21.17 -1.37 -16.01
CA ILE A 849 -21.59 -2.40 -16.97
C ILE A 849 -21.45 -3.74 -16.24
N ILE A 850 -22.54 -4.50 -16.14
CA ILE A 850 -22.55 -5.84 -15.54
C ILE A 850 -22.65 -6.86 -16.67
N GLU A 851 -21.53 -7.52 -16.96
CA GLU A 851 -21.37 -8.45 -18.08
C GLU A 851 -20.55 -9.67 -17.66
N PRO A 852 -21.17 -10.66 -16.96
CA PRO A 852 -20.43 -11.83 -16.48
C PRO A 852 -20.08 -12.81 -17.60
N SER A 853 -18.82 -13.26 -17.63
CA SER A 853 -18.32 -14.29 -18.53
C SER A 853 -18.55 -15.69 -17.94
N VAL A 854 -19.43 -16.47 -18.56
CA VAL A 854 -19.71 -17.86 -18.16
C VAL A 854 -18.82 -18.80 -18.97
N VAL A 855 -17.77 -19.33 -18.34
CA VAL A 855 -16.73 -20.10 -19.03
C VAL A 855 -16.47 -21.47 -18.37
N GLY A 856 -15.99 -22.39 -19.20
CA GLY A 856 -15.60 -23.73 -18.73
C GLY A 856 -16.73 -24.46 -18.01
N ASP A 857 -16.38 -25.10 -16.91
CA ASP A 857 -17.30 -25.82 -16.02
C ASP A 857 -17.70 -25.00 -14.77
N LEU A 858 -17.43 -23.68 -14.77
CA LEU A 858 -17.90 -22.81 -13.69
C LEU A 858 -19.42 -22.88 -13.55
N THR A 859 -19.89 -23.14 -12.34
CA THR A 859 -21.30 -23.22 -11.98
C THR A 859 -21.78 -22.02 -11.16
N SER A 860 -20.84 -21.27 -10.54
CA SER A 860 -21.15 -20.08 -9.76
C SER A 860 -19.95 -19.16 -9.64
N VAL A 861 -20.25 -17.85 -9.54
CA VAL A 861 -19.31 -16.80 -9.15
C VAL A 861 -20.04 -15.83 -8.23
N SER A 862 -19.35 -15.33 -7.24
CA SER A 862 -19.72 -14.21 -6.37
C SER A 862 -18.61 -13.19 -6.36
N GLY A 863 -18.91 -11.94 -6.68
CA GLY A 863 -17.98 -10.81 -6.60
C GLY A 863 -18.62 -9.63 -5.87
N ARG A 864 -17.87 -9.00 -4.96
CA ARG A 864 -18.23 -7.75 -4.28
C ARG A 864 -17.10 -6.75 -4.39
N THR A 865 -17.43 -5.50 -4.63
CA THR A 865 -16.49 -4.37 -4.54
C THR A 865 -17.14 -3.18 -3.87
N ALA A 866 -16.36 -2.46 -3.05
CA ALA A 866 -16.81 -1.22 -2.45
C ALA A 866 -16.55 -0.03 -3.37
N THR A 867 -17.55 0.82 -3.54
CA THR A 867 -17.44 2.08 -4.28
C THR A 867 -17.66 3.27 -3.35
N LEU A 868 -17.43 4.50 -3.84
CA LEU A 868 -17.77 5.70 -3.08
C LEU A 868 -19.26 5.77 -2.70
N TYR A 869 -20.11 5.07 -3.45
CA TYR A 869 -21.58 5.07 -3.27
C TYR A 869 -22.06 3.95 -2.33
N GLY A 870 -21.25 2.93 -2.08
CA GLY A 870 -21.56 1.71 -1.32
C GLY A 870 -21.12 0.45 -2.05
N ASP A 871 -21.52 -0.70 -1.53
CA ASP A 871 -21.11 -2.00 -2.08
C ASP A 871 -21.91 -2.37 -3.32
N VAL A 872 -21.23 -2.88 -4.32
CA VAL A 872 -21.76 -3.53 -5.51
C VAL A 872 -21.51 -5.02 -5.36
N GLU A 873 -22.58 -5.84 -5.45
CA GLU A 873 -22.49 -7.29 -5.35
C GLU A 873 -23.11 -7.94 -6.58
N VAL A 874 -22.38 -8.88 -7.16
CA VAL A 874 -22.81 -9.69 -8.30
C VAL A 874 -22.67 -11.15 -7.93
N GLN A 875 -23.77 -11.92 -8.04
CA GLN A 875 -23.74 -13.36 -7.89
C GLN A 875 -24.42 -13.99 -9.08
N TRP A 876 -23.78 -14.96 -9.70
CA TRP A 876 -24.45 -15.74 -10.71
C TRP A 876 -24.29 -17.24 -10.49
N ARG A 877 -25.27 -17.99 -10.97
CA ARG A 877 -25.29 -19.46 -10.91
C ARG A 877 -25.80 -20.03 -12.24
N ARG A 878 -25.21 -21.15 -12.63
CA ARG A 878 -25.62 -21.93 -13.78
C ARG A 878 -25.99 -23.35 -13.35
N THR A 879 -27.20 -23.80 -13.75
CA THR A 879 -27.66 -25.17 -13.54
C THR A 879 -28.22 -25.69 -14.87
N GLY A 880 -27.43 -26.54 -15.54
CA GLY A 880 -27.75 -26.94 -16.91
C GLY A 880 -27.74 -25.74 -17.86
N ASP A 881 -28.88 -25.50 -18.51
CA ASP A 881 -29.09 -24.35 -19.41
C ASP A 881 -29.63 -23.12 -18.68
N ASP A 882 -30.00 -23.23 -17.42
CA ASP A 882 -30.54 -22.12 -16.64
C ASP A 882 -29.42 -21.27 -16.08
N PHE A 883 -29.51 -19.94 -16.28
CA PHE A 883 -28.61 -18.93 -15.73
C PHE A 883 -29.39 -17.97 -14.84
N THR A 884 -28.91 -17.77 -13.63
CA THR A 884 -29.48 -16.82 -12.66
C THR A 884 -28.42 -15.80 -12.29
N LEU A 885 -28.77 -14.51 -12.37
CA LEU A 885 -27.94 -13.38 -11.94
C LEU A 885 -28.67 -12.62 -10.84
N GLU A 886 -27.99 -12.47 -9.71
CA GLU A 886 -28.43 -11.60 -8.61
C GLU A 886 -27.49 -10.39 -8.55
N LEU A 887 -28.07 -9.19 -8.56
CA LEU A 887 -27.33 -7.93 -8.56
C LEU A 887 -27.83 -7.04 -7.42
N LEU A 888 -26.91 -6.61 -6.55
CA LEU A 888 -27.15 -5.58 -5.56
C LEU A 888 -26.38 -4.33 -5.95
N LEU A 889 -27.09 -3.22 -6.14
CA LEU A 889 -26.50 -1.90 -6.38
C LEU A 889 -26.84 -0.97 -5.19
N PRO A 890 -25.89 -0.14 -4.74
CA PRO A 890 -26.21 0.88 -3.75
C PRO A 890 -27.14 1.95 -4.34
N ALA A 891 -27.86 2.67 -3.49
CA ALA A 891 -28.65 3.80 -3.93
C ALA A 891 -27.76 4.84 -4.65
N ASN A 892 -28.31 5.50 -5.67
CA ASN A 892 -27.64 6.46 -6.55
C ASN A 892 -26.60 5.83 -7.51
N VAL A 893 -26.65 4.51 -7.72
CA VAL A 893 -25.87 3.78 -8.72
C VAL A 893 -26.82 3.11 -9.72
N SER A 894 -26.41 3.07 -10.98
CA SER A 894 -27.10 2.38 -12.07
C SER A 894 -26.16 1.44 -12.81
N ALA A 895 -26.70 0.48 -13.54
CA ALA A 895 -25.91 -0.41 -14.37
C ALA A 895 -26.64 -0.79 -15.65
N ASP A 896 -25.90 -0.97 -16.74
CA ASP A 896 -26.32 -1.69 -17.93
C ASP A 896 -25.97 -3.18 -17.73
N VAL A 897 -26.96 -4.06 -17.85
CA VAL A 897 -26.78 -5.51 -17.64
C VAL A 897 -26.81 -6.24 -18.97
N ILE A 898 -25.72 -6.94 -19.29
CA ILE A 898 -25.57 -7.74 -20.50
C ILE A 898 -25.54 -9.21 -20.08
N LEU A 899 -26.57 -9.96 -20.47
CA LEU A 899 -26.68 -11.38 -20.11
C LEU A 899 -25.90 -12.28 -21.08
N PRO A 900 -25.32 -13.39 -20.59
CA PRO A 900 -24.64 -14.36 -21.44
C PRO A 900 -25.59 -14.90 -22.55
N GLY A 901 -25.15 -14.85 -23.82
CA GLY A 901 -25.92 -15.28 -24.97
C GLY A 901 -26.64 -14.19 -25.72
N ASP A 902 -26.64 -12.93 -25.26
CA ASP A 902 -27.18 -11.77 -26.00
C ASP A 902 -26.17 -11.13 -26.95
N ALA A 903 -24.86 -11.48 -26.79
CA ALA A 903 -23.82 -11.06 -27.74
C ALA A 903 -23.76 -12.03 -28.92
N GLN A 904 -24.48 -11.74 -30.00
CA GLN A 904 -24.30 -12.29 -31.37
C GLN A 904 -23.81 -11.21 -32.31
#